data_041e80455d0aecd772230876a3dc82ff
#
_entry.id   041e80455d0aecd772230876a3dc82ff
#
_cell.length_a   1.000
_cell.length_b   1.000
_cell.length_c   1.000
_cell.angle_alpha   90.00
_cell.angle_beta   90.00
_cell.angle_gamma   90.00
#
_symmetry.space_group_name_H-M   'P 1'
#
loop_
_entity.id
_entity.type
_entity.pdbx_description
1 polymer ?
#
loop_
_entity_poly.entity_id
_entity_poly.type
_entity_poly.pdbx_seq_one_letter_code
_entity_poly.pdbx_strand_id
1 'polypeptide(L)'
;MVIRRHLAILLLYSALCGFVCGCIKPSWPPPSTLKINQVETGALRGKTIVIDPGHGGPEHGALGPQGLQEAEVNLGVALYLWGLLKYSGVNALLTRSADTSVDTSAVFSLEKDLDARSAMANRSNADLFISIHHNADIKRRNRNDIQIYYKMSDTGPSRDIAKNILQGLRKKLHVSEGNIYTGNYRVLRTSTAAAILGESSFISNKRNEDKLSYQRTLQLEAEGYFDGILSYYQKGVPVIADLYPDNITLTFPRPEIKARIISGAGNDPIDSASIVLKLDGKRYSSFSLNHDSAIAFIPPEPLENGQHTVCITVKNRAGNNSPKTCASFTLSAPPSSIEIKPVFPVIPPDGVSSTAIDVSVLDYLKRPVIDGTPVTLTTTNGRLSESAMLTRGGHARAILISGTETRAVILHATAGTIRTKTSIKFAIPEEALFLATIRGSAGNPLAGAELISNGQQIAVSDERGLAFAGTMYSGLAIYTISKKGFLPVTLKTVLSKGTMIKENIILNQIDGGILLNKNIIIDQAGFTKESLPIITELRKKIEYAGGTVFLTWENEPAPSFKERIVIASRIKAELFMSIEITRRELSSGYYHKSTVGKLFSENMCQEFENNREGKWKKCTPLISEHFLVIQTAMPAVCIRLPQNSLKKSSAAVSNIYQALLNTLNNQ
;
A
#
# COMPACT_ATOMS: atom_id res chain seq x y z
N MET A 1 -63.10 -27.00 42.78
CA MET A 1 -62.04 -28.05 43.00
C MET A 1 -61.32 -28.41 41.74
N VAL A 2 -61.44 -27.66 40.66
CA VAL A 2 -60.77 -27.91 39.35
C VAL A 2 -59.61 -26.94 39.06
N ILE A 3 -59.56 -25.77 39.71
CA ILE A 3 -58.57 -24.73 39.49
C ILE A 3 -57.22 -25.03 40.20
N ARG A 4 -57.19 -25.88 41.24
CA ARG A 4 -55.91 -26.22 41.94
C ARG A 4 -55.09 -27.33 41.27
N ARG A 5 -55.61 -28.11 40.34
CA ARG A 5 -54.87 -29.17 39.63
C ARG A 5 -54.10 -28.67 38.41
N HIS A 6 -54.51 -27.54 37.85
CA HIS A 6 -53.78 -26.96 36.66
C HIS A 6 -52.58 -26.12 37.06
N LEU A 7 -52.55 -25.56 38.30
CA LEU A 7 -51.37 -24.80 38.75
C LEU A 7 -50.20 -25.68 39.16
N ALA A 8 -50.46 -26.92 39.63
CA ALA A 8 -49.41 -27.88 39.97
C ALA A 8 -48.73 -28.51 38.74
N ILE A 9 -49.45 -28.65 37.63
CA ILE A 9 -48.91 -29.18 36.39
C ILE A 9 -48.08 -28.11 35.66
N LEU A 10 -48.46 -26.82 35.73
CA LEU A 10 -47.65 -25.73 35.16
C LEU A 10 -46.33 -25.48 35.93
N LEU A 11 -46.32 -25.68 37.26
CA LEU A 11 -45.10 -25.58 38.06
C LEU A 11 -44.15 -26.80 37.90
N LEU A 12 -44.66 -27.98 37.56
CA LEU A 12 -43.84 -29.12 37.22
C LEU A 12 -43.22 -29.02 35.80
N TYR A 13 -43.95 -28.42 34.83
CA TYR A 13 -43.40 -28.17 33.50
C TYR A 13 -42.36 -27.05 33.48
N SER A 14 -42.49 -26.01 34.32
CA SER A 14 -41.46 -24.98 34.49
C SER A 14 -40.21 -25.47 35.23
N ALA A 15 -40.34 -26.47 36.12
CA ALA A 15 -39.22 -27.09 36.80
C ALA A 15 -38.48 -28.12 35.90
N LEU A 16 -39.19 -28.80 34.97
CA LEU A 16 -38.52 -29.71 34.01
C LEU A 16 -37.89 -28.98 32.81
N CYS A 17 -38.43 -27.84 32.36
CA CYS A 17 -37.77 -27.02 31.34
C CYS A 17 -36.55 -26.23 31.88
N GLY A 18 -36.47 -26.01 33.19
CA GLY A 18 -35.32 -25.38 33.83
C GLY A 18 -34.07 -26.30 33.96
N PHE A 19 -34.25 -27.62 33.73
CA PHE A 19 -33.15 -28.60 33.88
C PHE A 19 -32.55 -29.10 32.56
N VAL A 20 -33.05 -28.67 31.41
CA VAL A 20 -32.55 -29.11 30.10
C VAL A 20 -31.90 -27.96 29.30
N CYS A 21 -31.98 -26.70 29.79
CA CYS A 21 -31.27 -25.58 29.22
C CYS A 21 -30.22 -25.04 30.19
N GLY A 22 -29.50 -25.93 30.84
CA GLY A 22 -28.20 -25.63 31.44
C GLY A 22 -27.22 -25.41 30.30
N CYS A 23 -27.05 -24.15 29.85
CA CYS A 23 -25.82 -23.75 29.23
C CYS A 23 -24.70 -24.26 30.13
N ILE A 24 -24.06 -25.35 29.75
CA ILE A 24 -22.78 -25.75 30.33
C ILE A 24 -21.85 -24.61 29.93
N LYS A 25 -21.73 -23.59 30.82
CA LYS A 25 -20.58 -22.73 30.78
C LYS A 25 -19.41 -23.69 30.85
N PRO A 26 -18.51 -23.74 29.86
CA PRO A 26 -17.33 -24.57 30.01
C PRO A 26 -16.64 -24.11 31.29
N SER A 27 -16.77 -24.91 32.36
CA SER A 27 -16.01 -24.71 33.58
C SER A 27 -14.57 -25.05 33.19
N TRP A 28 -13.77 -24.03 33.00
CA TRP A 28 -12.33 -24.16 32.80
C TRP A 28 -11.78 -25.00 33.95
N PRO A 29 -11.19 -26.18 33.71
CA PRO A 29 -10.34 -26.75 34.72
C PRO A 29 -9.18 -25.74 34.92
N PRO A 30 -8.82 -25.38 36.16
CA PRO A 30 -7.63 -24.62 36.39
C PRO A 30 -6.45 -25.33 35.72
N PRO A 31 -5.40 -24.63 35.25
CA PRO A 31 -4.24 -25.24 34.60
C PRO A 31 -3.38 -26.01 35.62
N SER A 32 -3.99 -26.90 36.39
CA SER A 32 -3.45 -27.57 37.58
C SER A 32 -2.51 -28.74 37.28
N THR A 33 -2.16 -28.99 36.03
CA THR A 33 -1.23 -30.07 35.67
C THR A 33 0.03 -29.61 34.95
N LEU A 34 0.14 -28.36 34.56
CA LEU A 34 1.37 -27.81 33.98
C LEU A 34 2.20 -27.18 35.12
N LYS A 35 3.24 -27.85 35.59
CA LYS A 35 4.30 -27.24 36.40
C LYS A 35 5.07 -26.27 35.51
N ILE A 36 4.52 -25.08 35.24
CA ILE A 36 5.23 -24.01 34.60
C ILE A 36 6.16 -23.41 35.62
N ASN A 37 7.45 -23.60 35.46
CA ASN A 37 8.44 -22.96 36.31
C ASN A 37 8.41 -21.44 36.03
N GLN A 38 8.06 -20.62 37.01
CA GLN A 38 7.99 -19.15 36.85
C GLN A 38 9.33 -18.53 36.41
N VAL A 39 10.44 -19.15 36.73
CA VAL A 39 11.77 -18.72 36.29
C VAL A 39 11.93 -18.90 34.77
N GLU A 40 11.38 -19.99 34.19
CA GLU A 40 11.46 -20.27 32.77
C GLU A 40 10.57 -19.33 31.95
N THR A 41 9.49 -18.78 32.50
CA THR A 41 8.56 -17.88 31.83
C THR A 41 8.92 -16.41 31.95
N GLY A 42 9.99 -16.05 32.65
CA GLY A 42 10.40 -14.65 32.85
C GLY A 42 10.56 -13.83 31.58
N ALA A 43 10.96 -14.47 30.48
CA ALA A 43 11.10 -13.85 29.17
C ALA A 43 9.77 -13.36 28.57
N LEU A 44 8.64 -13.87 29.06
CA LEU A 44 7.28 -13.49 28.59
C LEU A 44 6.67 -12.36 29.41
N ARG A 45 7.24 -12.03 30.58
CA ARG A 45 6.67 -11.02 31.47
C ARG A 45 6.61 -9.64 30.77
N GLY A 46 5.46 -8.99 30.88
CA GLY A 46 5.23 -7.66 30.28
C GLY A 46 5.01 -7.65 28.77
N LYS A 47 5.01 -8.81 28.11
CA LYS A 47 4.65 -8.91 26.71
C LYS A 47 3.14 -8.79 26.52
N THR A 48 2.72 -8.14 25.43
CA THR A 48 1.33 -8.09 24.99
C THR A 48 1.16 -9.00 23.78
N ILE A 49 0.32 -10.04 23.92
CA ILE A 49 0.07 -11.03 22.86
C ILE A 49 -1.43 -11.07 22.57
N VAL A 50 -1.80 -10.85 21.31
CA VAL A 50 -3.18 -10.97 20.86
C VAL A 50 -3.35 -12.32 20.17
N ILE A 51 -4.31 -13.10 20.65
CA ILE A 51 -4.69 -14.40 20.11
C ILE A 51 -6.01 -14.21 19.36
N ASP A 52 -6.03 -14.63 18.13
CA ASP A 52 -7.17 -14.50 17.22
C ASP A 52 -7.70 -15.89 16.87
N PRO A 53 -8.75 -16.39 17.55
CA PRO A 53 -9.45 -17.59 17.07
C PRO A 53 -10.13 -17.28 15.74
N GLY A 54 -9.61 -17.84 14.65
CA GLY A 54 -10.16 -17.63 13.31
C GLY A 54 -11.65 -17.96 13.21
N HIS A 55 -12.36 -17.29 12.29
CA HIS A 55 -13.80 -17.45 12.07
C HIS A 55 -14.65 -17.05 13.29
N GLY A 56 -15.92 -17.50 13.32
CA GLY A 56 -16.88 -17.25 14.40
C GLY A 56 -18.13 -16.49 13.94
N GLY A 57 -19.24 -16.66 14.66
CA GLY A 57 -20.54 -16.12 14.30
C GLY A 57 -21.02 -16.66 12.95
N PRO A 58 -21.34 -15.78 11.95
CA PRO A 58 -21.80 -16.24 10.63
C PRO A 58 -20.75 -17.00 9.81
N GLU A 59 -19.47 -16.85 10.13
CA GLU A 59 -18.36 -17.50 9.42
C GLU A 59 -17.85 -18.69 10.22
N HIS A 60 -18.35 -19.88 9.93
CA HIS A 60 -17.98 -21.11 10.65
C HIS A 60 -16.62 -21.69 10.25
N GLY A 61 -16.00 -21.19 9.15
CA GLY A 61 -14.79 -21.78 8.58
C GLY A 61 -15.06 -23.08 7.87
N ALA A 62 -14.06 -23.96 7.83
CA ALA A 62 -14.20 -25.28 7.25
C ALA A 62 -15.02 -26.22 8.15
N LEU A 63 -15.68 -27.20 7.51
CA LEU A 63 -16.40 -28.26 8.19
C LEU A 63 -15.64 -29.59 8.04
N GLY A 64 -15.45 -30.27 9.14
CA GLY A 64 -14.98 -31.64 9.15
C GLY A 64 -15.99 -32.62 8.52
N PRO A 65 -15.58 -33.81 8.13
CA PRO A 65 -16.47 -34.83 7.55
C PRO A 65 -17.66 -35.25 8.44
N GLN A 66 -17.58 -35.01 9.74
CA GLN A 66 -18.64 -35.32 10.72
C GLN A 66 -19.34 -34.04 11.24
N GLY A 67 -19.01 -32.90 10.67
CA GLY A 67 -19.66 -31.62 10.96
C GLY A 67 -19.00 -30.76 12.03
N LEU A 68 -17.83 -31.13 12.55
CA LEU A 68 -17.08 -30.28 13.48
C LEU A 68 -16.68 -28.96 12.77
N GLN A 69 -17.01 -27.84 13.41
CA GLN A 69 -16.74 -26.51 12.85
C GLN A 69 -15.32 -26.04 13.19
N GLU A 70 -14.61 -25.48 12.22
CA GLU A 70 -13.29 -24.89 12.41
C GLU A 70 -13.31 -23.77 13.46
N ALA A 71 -14.32 -22.91 13.45
CA ALA A 71 -14.49 -21.82 14.40
C ALA A 71 -14.53 -22.28 15.87
N GLU A 72 -15.15 -23.42 16.14
CA GLU A 72 -15.25 -24.04 17.48
C GLU A 72 -13.88 -24.55 17.94
N VAL A 73 -13.18 -25.27 17.06
CA VAL A 73 -11.84 -25.80 17.34
C VAL A 73 -10.85 -24.67 17.59
N ASN A 74 -10.83 -23.65 16.73
CA ASN A 74 -9.97 -22.48 16.86
C ASN A 74 -10.19 -21.76 18.21
N LEU A 75 -11.44 -21.60 18.61
CA LEU A 75 -11.79 -20.98 19.89
C LEU A 75 -11.28 -21.83 21.07
N GLY A 76 -11.46 -23.14 21.01
CA GLY A 76 -11.00 -24.05 22.05
C GLY A 76 -9.49 -23.98 22.28
N VAL A 77 -8.70 -24.06 21.21
CA VAL A 77 -7.22 -23.92 21.27
C VAL A 77 -6.82 -22.54 21.80
N ALA A 78 -7.45 -21.48 21.28
CA ALA A 78 -7.13 -20.11 21.67
C ALA A 78 -7.37 -19.83 23.16
N LEU A 79 -8.46 -20.36 23.71
CA LEU A 79 -8.79 -20.23 25.12
C LEU A 79 -7.77 -20.95 26.03
N TYR A 80 -7.31 -22.16 25.66
CA TYR A 80 -6.23 -22.84 26.39
C TYR A 80 -4.91 -22.07 26.30
N LEU A 81 -4.53 -21.58 25.13
CA LEU A 81 -3.32 -20.78 24.95
C LEU A 81 -3.40 -19.48 25.77
N TRP A 82 -4.54 -18.81 25.79
CA TRP A 82 -4.78 -17.62 26.58
C TRP A 82 -4.56 -17.89 28.09
N GLY A 83 -5.07 -19.01 28.61
CA GLY A 83 -4.87 -19.41 29.99
C GLY A 83 -3.38 -19.60 30.33
N LEU A 84 -2.62 -20.31 29.49
CA LEU A 84 -1.18 -20.56 29.65
C LEU A 84 -0.40 -19.23 29.65
N LEU A 85 -0.68 -18.33 28.73
CA LEU A 85 -0.02 -17.03 28.61
C LEU A 85 -0.35 -16.12 29.80
N LYS A 86 -1.61 -16.06 30.24
CA LYS A 86 -2.02 -15.31 31.44
C LYS A 86 -1.29 -15.79 32.70
N TYR A 87 -1.23 -17.11 32.90
CA TYR A 87 -0.51 -17.70 34.02
C TYR A 87 0.99 -17.34 34.01
N SER A 88 1.57 -17.16 32.82
CA SER A 88 2.98 -16.78 32.64
C SER A 88 3.25 -15.28 32.74
N GLY A 89 2.27 -14.46 33.13
CA GLY A 89 2.42 -13.01 33.31
C GLY A 89 2.37 -12.20 32.02
N VAL A 90 1.83 -12.77 30.95
CA VAL A 90 1.59 -12.09 29.66
C VAL A 90 0.31 -11.26 29.74
N ASN A 91 0.31 -10.06 29.16
CA ASN A 91 -0.93 -9.36 28.84
C ASN A 91 -1.57 -10.00 27.58
N ALA A 92 -2.23 -11.16 27.79
CA ALA A 92 -2.87 -11.91 26.71
C ALA A 92 -4.29 -11.41 26.47
N LEU A 93 -4.61 -11.09 25.22
CA LEU A 93 -5.91 -10.61 24.76
C LEU A 93 -6.48 -11.59 23.72
N LEU A 94 -7.78 -11.78 23.72
CA LEU A 94 -8.50 -12.57 22.71
C LEU A 94 -9.31 -11.64 21.79
N THR A 95 -9.28 -11.85 20.48
CA THR A 95 -10.15 -11.10 19.56
C THR A 95 -11.63 -11.44 19.76
N ARG A 96 -11.94 -12.71 20.09
CA ARG A 96 -13.24 -13.20 20.53
C ARG A 96 -13.07 -14.28 21.60
N SER A 97 -14.01 -14.36 22.53
CA SER A 97 -14.04 -15.37 23.61
C SER A 97 -15.29 -16.27 23.56
N ALA A 98 -16.10 -16.11 22.52
CA ALA A 98 -17.30 -16.89 22.24
C ALA A 98 -17.41 -17.10 20.72
N ASP A 99 -18.43 -17.85 20.31
CA ASP A 99 -18.74 -18.01 18.88
C ASP A 99 -19.48 -16.78 18.36
N THR A 100 -18.72 -15.73 18.11
CA THR A 100 -19.20 -14.43 17.62
C THR A 100 -18.22 -13.86 16.59
N SER A 101 -18.70 -12.99 15.70
CA SER A 101 -17.84 -12.10 14.93
C SER A 101 -17.15 -11.08 15.86
N VAL A 102 -16.03 -10.52 15.41
CA VAL A 102 -15.31 -9.44 16.11
C VAL A 102 -15.86 -8.08 15.71
N ASP A 103 -16.31 -7.94 14.46
CA ASP A 103 -17.06 -6.77 14.01
C ASP A 103 -18.48 -6.79 14.60
N THR A 104 -18.84 -5.70 15.27
CA THR A 104 -20.15 -5.54 15.96
C THR A 104 -21.16 -4.77 15.11
N SER A 105 -20.90 -4.52 13.83
CA SER A 105 -21.85 -3.85 12.94
C SER A 105 -23.12 -4.68 12.74
N ALA A 106 -24.26 -4.00 12.56
CA ALA A 106 -25.57 -4.65 12.39
C ALA A 106 -25.63 -5.57 11.15
N VAL A 107 -24.83 -5.28 10.12
CA VAL A 107 -24.69 -6.12 8.93
C VAL A 107 -23.28 -6.68 8.90
N PHE A 108 -23.16 -8.00 8.94
CA PHE A 108 -21.89 -8.69 8.91
C PHE A 108 -21.12 -8.39 7.61
N SER A 109 -19.86 -8.07 7.76
CA SER A 109 -18.90 -7.91 6.67
C SER A 109 -17.61 -8.64 7.03
N LEU A 110 -17.25 -9.65 6.24
CA LEU A 110 -16.00 -10.39 6.46
C LEU A 110 -14.78 -9.46 6.45
N GLU A 111 -14.77 -8.46 5.58
CA GLU A 111 -13.67 -7.50 5.49
C GLU A 111 -13.51 -6.68 6.78
N LYS A 112 -14.62 -6.16 7.31
CA LYS A 112 -14.63 -5.40 8.57
C LYS A 112 -14.28 -6.28 9.76
N ASP A 113 -14.75 -7.53 9.79
CA ASP A 113 -14.42 -8.48 10.84
C ASP A 113 -12.91 -8.79 10.87
N LEU A 114 -12.29 -9.04 9.71
CA LEU A 114 -10.85 -9.25 9.62
C LEU A 114 -10.04 -8.00 10.01
N ASP A 115 -10.53 -6.80 9.68
CA ASP A 115 -9.90 -5.54 10.11
C ASP A 115 -10.02 -5.33 11.62
N ALA A 116 -11.17 -5.63 12.22
CA ALA A 116 -11.40 -5.50 13.65
C ALA A 116 -10.42 -6.38 14.46
N ARG A 117 -10.10 -7.60 13.97
CA ARG A 117 -9.15 -8.53 14.58
C ARG A 117 -7.74 -7.92 14.66
N SER A 118 -7.18 -7.51 13.53
CA SER A 118 -5.86 -6.88 13.50
C SER A 118 -5.82 -5.51 14.17
N ALA A 119 -6.92 -4.73 14.10
CA ALA A 119 -7.02 -3.46 14.79
C ALA A 119 -6.93 -3.59 16.32
N MET A 120 -7.39 -4.72 16.90
CA MET A 120 -7.20 -4.99 18.33
C MET A 120 -5.71 -5.10 18.67
N ALA A 121 -4.93 -5.84 17.88
CA ALA A 121 -3.49 -5.95 18.07
C ALA A 121 -2.78 -4.59 17.92
N ASN A 122 -3.18 -3.80 16.94
CA ASN A 122 -2.60 -2.48 16.67
C ASN A 122 -2.89 -1.49 17.81
N ARG A 123 -4.14 -1.44 18.31
CA ARG A 123 -4.53 -0.57 19.45
C ARG A 123 -3.88 -0.96 20.76
N SER A 124 -3.60 -2.24 20.98
CA SER A 124 -2.94 -2.73 22.19
C SER A 124 -1.42 -2.68 22.12
N ASN A 125 -0.84 -2.16 21.03
CA ASN A 125 0.60 -2.20 20.76
C ASN A 125 1.19 -3.60 21.00
N ALA A 126 0.54 -4.63 20.44
CA ALA A 126 0.92 -6.01 20.67
C ALA A 126 2.34 -6.31 20.20
N ASP A 127 3.11 -7.06 21.00
CA ASP A 127 4.40 -7.64 20.59
C ASP A 127 4.18 -8.76 19.55
N LEU A 128 3.04 -9.46 19.62
CA LEU A 128 2.74 -10.61 18.78
C LEU A 128 1.23 -10.74 18.53
N PHE A 129 0.86 -11.03 17.29
CA PHE A 129 -0.49 -11.41 16.86
C PHE A 129 -0.46 -12.84 16.34
N ILE A 130 -1.33 -13.69 16.86
CA ILE A 130 -1.43 -15.12 16.49
C ILE A 130 -2.86 -15.43 16.08
N SER A 131 -3.09 -15.70 14.79
CA SER A 131 -4.36 -16.21 14.29
C SER A 131 -4.30 -17.74 14.23
N ILE A 132 -5.29 -18.40 14.85
CA ILE A 132 -5.35 -19.87 14.97
C ILE A 132 -6.44 -20.38 14.04
N HIS A 133 -6.07 -21.34 13.18
CA HIS A 133 -6.88 -21.94 12.14
C HIS A 133 -6.62 -23.44 11.99
N HIS A 134 -7.55 -24.11 11.29
CA HIS A 134 -7.43 -25.52 10.88
C HIS A 134 -7.78 -25.64 9.40
N ASN A 135 -6.82 -26.07 8.61
CA ASN A 135 -6.90 -26.13 7.15
C ASN A 135 -7.93 -27.17 6.65
N ALA A 136 -8.32 -27.03 5.40
CA ALA A 136 -9.13 -28.02 4.71
C ALA A 136 -8.61 -28.27 3.29
N ASP A 137 -8.53 -29.55 2.89
CA ASP A 137 -8.22 -29.96 1.52
C ASP A 137 -9.23 -31.02 1.07
N ILE A 138 -10.23 -30.60 0.32
CA ILE A 138 -11.31 -31.48 -0.13
C ILE A 138 -10.82 -32.51 -1.14
N LYS A 139 -9.78 -32.19 -1.91
CA LYS A 139 -9.19 -33.07 -2.92
C LYS A 139 -8.26 -34.11 -2.30
N ARG A 140 -7.55 -33.76 -1.22
CA ARG A 140 -6.57 -34.64 -0.53
C ARG A 140 -6.93 -34.80 0.94
N ARG A 141 -8.04 -35.51 1.22
CA ARG A 141 -8.62 -35.65 2.56
C ARG A 141 -7.71 -36.36 3.59
N ASN A 142 -6.61 -37.00 3.16
CA ASN A 142 -5.64 -37.65 4.05
C ASN A 142 -4.47 -36.70 4.44
N ARG A 143 -4.47 -35.48 3.99
CA ARG A 143 -3.43 -34.50 4.28
C ARG A 143 -3.36 -34.20 5.78
N ASN A 144 -2.14 -34.11 6.34
CA ASN A 144 -1.92 -33.91 7.77
C ASN A 144 -0.55 -33.27 8.03
N ASP A 145 -0.28 -32.11 7.40
CA ASP A 145 0.92 -31.31 7.65
C ASP A 145 0.56 -30.03 8.43
N ILE A 146 1.52 -29.51 9.20
CA ILE A 146 1.37 -28.22 9.89
C ILE A 146 1.84 -27.11 8.97
N GLN A 147 1.05 -26.06 8.81
CA GLN A 147 1.38 -24.89 8.01
C GLN A 147 1.33 -23.63 8.85
N ILE A 148 2.43 -22.91 8.96
CA ILE A 148 2.46 -21.63 9.66
C ILE A 148 2.73 -20.53 8.63
N TYR A 149 1.77 -19.65 8.45
CA TYR A 149 1.90 -18.50 7.58
C TYR A 149 2.40 -17.31 8.38
N TYR A 150 3.45 -16.65 7.91
CA TYR A 150 3.95 -15.41 8.50
C TYR A 150 3.72 -14.23 7.57
N LYS A 151 3.68 -13.03 8.13
CA LYS A 151 3.44 -11.77 7.43
C LYS A 151 4.43 -11.61 6.26
N MET A 152 3.89 -11.46 5.04
CA MET A 152 4.68 -11.45 3.81
C MET A 152 5.70 -10.32 3.74
N SER A 153 5.36 -9.14 4.28
CA SER A 153 6.24 -7.97 4.33
C SER A 153 7.30 -8.04 5.44
N ASP A 154 7.23 -9.04 6.33
CA ASP A 154 8.13 -9.20 7.46
C ASP A 154 8.99 -10.45 7.30
N THR A 155 10.26 -10.27 6.98
CA THR A 155 11.26 -11.33 6.86
C THR A 155 12.03 -11.58 8.16
N GLY A 156 11.70 -10.85 9.22
CA GLY A 156 12.32 -10.89 10.53
C GLY A 156 11.45 -11.55 11.61
N PRO A 157 10.92 -10.80 12.59
CA PRO A 157 10.23 -11.33 13.77
C PRO A 157 9.10 -12.31 13.46
N SER A 158 8.22 -11.99 12.49
CA SER A 158 7.10 -12.89 12.13
C SER A 158 7.59 -14.23 11.59
N ARG A 159 8.69 -14.24 10.83
CA ARG A 159 9.30 -15.47 10.33
C ARG A 159 9.95 -16.28 11.44
N ASP A 160 10.61 -15.61 12.37
CA ASP A 160 11.36 -16.27 13.44
C ASP A 160 10.41 -16.91 14.45
N ILE A 161 9.32 -16.22 14.83
CA ILE A 161 8.30 -16.81 15.70
C ILE A 161 7.58 -17.97 15.02
N ALA A 162 7.30 -17.88 13.70
CA ALA A 162 6.70 -18.98 12.94
C ALA A 162 7.53 -20.26 13.00
N LYS A 163 8.87 -20.17 12.90
CA LYS A 163 9.78 -21.30 13.03
C LYS A 163 9.71 -21.94 14.40
N ASN A 164 9.72 -21.14 15.47
CA ASN A 164 9.68 -21.65 16.84
C ASN A 164 8.33 -22.32 17.15
N ILE A 165 7.22 -21.71 16.70
CA ILE A 165 5.87 -22.28 16.87
C ILE A 165 5.73 -23.60 16.09
N LEU A 166 6.23 -23.68 14.84
CA LEU A 166 6.22 -24.93 14.08
C LEU A 166 6.93 -26.05 14.85
N GLN A 167 8.08 -25.76 15.47
CA GLN A 167 8.82 -26.75 16.27
C GLN A 167 8.02 -27.20 17.51
N GLY A 168 7.38 -26.24 18.22
CA GLY A 168 6.54 -26.53 19.38
C GLY A 168 5.34 -27.43 19.02
N LEU A 169 4.61 -27.06 17.95
CA LEU A 169 3.46 -27.83 17.46
C LEU A 169 3.86 -29.24 16.99
N ARG A 170 4.94 -29.36 16.20
CA ARG A 170 5.45 -30.67 15.75
C ARG A 170 5.76 -31.61 16.93
N LYS A 171 6.40 -31.07 17.96
CA LYS A 171 6.74 -31.83 19.17
C LYS A 171 5.50 -32.29 19.93
N LYS A 172 4.51 -31.39 20.14
CA LYS A 172 3.32 -31.69 20.95
C LYS A 172 2.27 -32.52 20.23
N LEU A 173 2.09 -32.30 18.92
CA LEU A 173 1.11 -33.01 18.11
C LEU A 173 1.69 -34.31 17.49
N HIS A 174 2.99 -34.57 17.68
CA HIS A 174 3.70 -35.68 17.05
C HIS A 174 3.53 -35.76 15.53
N VAL A 175 3.55 -34.59 14.87
CA VAL A 175 3.47 -34.46 13.41
C VAL A 175 4.86 -34.13 12.87
N SER A 176 5.40 -35.00 12.03
CA SER A 176 6.73 -34.85 11.42
C SER A 176 6.74 -33.83 10.28
N GLU A 177 5.64 -33.70 9.55
CA GLU A 177 5.51 -32.84 8.39
C GLU A 177 5.02 -31.44 8.77
N GLY A 178 5.58 -30.43 8.14
CA GLY A 178 5.15 -29.05 8.33
C GLY A 178 6.18 -28.06 7.84
N ASN A 179 5.71 -26.89 7.42
CA ASN A 179 6.54 -25.83 6.90
C ASN A 179 6.01 -24.44 7.29
N ILE A 180 6.89 -23.46 7.18
CA ILE A 180 6.50 -22.04 7.27
C ILE A 180 6.37 -21.47 5.87
N TYR A 181 5.34 -20.65 5.67
CA TYR A 181 5.05 -19.99 4.40
C TYR A 181 4.84 -18.50 4.60
N THR A 182 5.05 -17.73 3.55
CA THR A 182 4.59 -16.34 3.55
C THR A 182 3.11 -16.28 3.19
N GLY A 183 2.31 -15.50 3.94
CA GLY A 183 0.89 -15.30 3.67
C GLY A 183 0.52 -13.82 3.55
N ASN A 184 -0.29 -13.48 2.55
CA ASN A 184 -0.85 -12.13 2.41
C ASN A 184 -2.29 -12.07 2.95
N TYR A 185 -2.58 -12.87 3.99
CA TYR A 185 -3.87 -12.81 4.67
C TYR A 185 -4.11 -11.42 5.26
N ARG A 186 -5.37 -10.96 5.23
CA ARG A 186 -5.73 -9.61 5.66
C ARG A 186 -5.26 -9.33 7.08
N VAL A 187 -5.56 -10.22 8.03
CA VAL A 187 -5.16 -10.09 9.43
C VAL A 187 -3.64 -9.99 9.62
N LEU A 188 -2.84 -10.63 8.77
CA LEU A 188 -1.38 -10.55 8.83
C LEU A 188 -0.86 -9.21 8.25
N ARG A 189 -1.36 -8.79 7.09
CA ARG A 189 -0.82 -7.58 6.43
C ARG A 189 -1.25 -6.28 7.09
N THR A 190 -2.42 -6.25 7.75
CA THR A 190 -2.94 -5.07 8.44
C THR A 190 -2.49 -4.97 9.90
N SER A 191 -1.93 -6.05 10.47
CA SER A 191 -1.29 -6.00 11.79
C SER A 191 0.04 -5.24 11.75
N THR A 192 0.31 -4.35 12.70
CA THR A 192 1.61 -3.70 12.92
C THR A 192 2.57 -4.58 13.69
N ALA A 193 2.06 -5.50 14.52
CA ALA A 193 2.83 -6.47 15.29
C ALA A 193 3.53 -7.51 14.42
N ALA A 194 4.49 -8.25 14.98
CA ALA A 194 4.88 -9.54 14.45
C ALA A 194 3.63 -10.44 14.38
N ALA A 195 3.37 -11.06 13.23
CA ALA A 195 2.08 -11.72 13.00
C ALA A 195 2.24 -13.07 12.28
N ILE A 196 1.53 -14.07 12.79
CA ILE A 196 1.41 -15.40 12.17
C ILE A 196 -0.04 -15.86 12.09
N LEU A 197 -0.31 -16.77 11.15
CA LEU A 197 -1.53 -17.56 11.07
C LEU A 197 -1.12 -19.05 11.04
N GLY A 198 -1.56 -19.78 12.05
CA GLY A 198 -1.23 -21.20 12.17
C GLY A 198 -2.38 -22.07 11.70
N GLU A 199 -2.08 -22.99 10.80
CA GLU A 199 -2.93 -24.07 10.30
C GLU A 199 -2.35 -25.37 10.89
N SER A 200 -2.75 -25.69 12.11
CA SER A 200 -2.07 -26.74 12.90
C SER A 200 -2.38 -28.16 12.42
N SER A 201 -3.48 -28.35 11.70
CA SER A 201 -3.88 -29.63 11.09
C SER A 201 -4.94 -29.40 10.00
N PHE A 202 -5.37 -30.48 9.34
CA PHE A 202 -6.45 -30.45 8.35
C PHE A 202 -7.74 -31.02 8.94
N ILE A 203 -8.75 -30.17 9.21
CA ILE A 203 -10.06 -30.59 9.75
C ILE A 203 -10.82 -31.47 8.75
N SER A 204 -10.54 -31.34 7.44
CA SER A 204 -11.11 -32.20 6.39
C SER A 204 -10.61 -33.65 6.45
N ASN A 205 -9.55 -33.96 7.23
CA ASN A 205 -9.07 -35.31 7.48
C ASN A 205 -9.86 -35.92 8.66
N LYS A 206 -10.61 -36.98 8.39
CA LYS A 206 -11.46 -37.64 9.39
C LYS A 206 -10.73 -37.99 10.70
N ARG A 207 -9.47 -38.50 10.61
CA ARG A 207 -8.68 -38.82 11.81
C ARG A 207 -8.31 -37.59 12.63
N ASN A 208 -8.10 -36.44 11.96
CA ASN A 208 -7.83 -35.18 12.65
C ASN A 208 -9.12 -34.65 13.28
N GLU A 209 -10.25 -34.65 12.56
CA GLU A 209 -11.55 -34.27 13.11
C GLU A 209 -11.87 -35.08 14.37
N ASP A 210 -11.71 -36.40 14.33
CA ASP A 210 -11.90 -37.27 15.50
C ASP A 210 -11.02 -36.81 16.68
N LYS A 211 -9.73 -36.51 16.45
CA LYS A 211 -8.83 -36.01 17.49
C LYS A 211 -9.22 -34.61 17.99
N LEU A 212 -9.57 -33.70 17.11
CA LEU A 212 -9.90 -32.30 17.44
C LEU A 212 -11.20 -32.18 18.25
N SER A 213 -12.06 -33.20 18.26
CA SER A 213 -13.24 -33.28 19.13
C SER A 213 -12.87 -33.53 20.60
N TYR A 214 -11.63 -33.91 20.92
CA TYR A 214 -11.19 -34.18 22.31
C TYR A 214 -10.44 -32.96 22.88
N GLN A 215 -10.87 -32.50 24.05
CA GLN A 215 -10.23 -31.38 24.78
C GLN A 215 -8.72 -31.55 24.93
N ARG A 216 -8.23 -32.79 25.15
CA ARG A 216 -6.80 -33.04 25.31
C ARG A 216 -6.00 -32.69 24.05
N THR A 217 -6.54 -32.87 22.86
CA THR A 217 -5.88 -32.47 21.62
C THR A 217 -5.76 -30.95 21.51
N LEU A 218 -6.84 -30.22 21.86
CA LEU A 218 -6.83 -28.75 21.87
C LEU A 218 -5.80 -28.19 22.89
N GLN A 219 -5.69 -28.87 24.06
CA GLN A 219 -4.66 -28.53 25.06
C GLN A 219 -3.25 -28.74 24.52
N LEU A 220 -2.97 -29.91 23.91
CA LEU A 220 -1.66 -30.22 23.33
C LEU A 220 -1.27 -29.23 22.23
N GLU A 221 -2.22 -28.80 21.43
CA GLU A 221 -1.99 -27.80 20.41
C GLU A 221 -1.65 -26.43 21.04
N ALA A 222 -2.44 -25.99 22.01
CA ALA A 222 -2.17 -24.77 22.77
C ALA A 222 -0.79 -24.81 23.47
N GLU A 223 -0.43 -25.96 24.07
CA GLU A 223 0.92 -26.18 24.63
C GLU A 223 2.01 -26.07 23.54
N GLY A 224 1.75 -26.53 22.30
CA GLY A 224 2.68 -26.40 21.19
C GLY A 224 2.92 -24.95 20.78
N TYR A 225 1.85 -24.14 20.68
CA TYR A 225 1.96 -22.70 20.50
C TYR A 225 2.73 -22.04 21.62
N PHE A 226 2.38 -22.36 22.87
CA PHE A 226 3.03 -21.81 24.07
C PHE A 226 4.54 -22.11 24.10
N ASP A 227 4.95 -23.36 23.89
CA ASP A 227 6.36 -23.77 23.85
C ASP A 227 7.13 -23.00 22.78
N GLY A 228 6.53 -22.81 21.60
CA GLY A 228 7.12 -22.04 20.51
C GLY A 228 7.28 -20.55 20.86
N ILE A 229 6.27 -19.94 21.47
CA ILE A 229 6.32 -18.53 21.93
C ILE A 229 7.41 -18.37 23.00
N LEU A 230 7.41 -19.24 24.00
CA LEU A 230 8.39 -19.21 25.08
C LEU A 230 9.82 -19.37 24.54
N SER A 231 10.06 -20.35 23.67
CA SER A 231 11.36 -20.58 23.04
C SER A 231 11.85 -19.35 22.25
N TYR A 232 10.94 -18.67 21.54
CA TYR A 232 11.28 -17.47 20.79
C TYR A 232 11.75 -16.33 21.71
N TYR A 233 10.98 -16.04 22.78
CA TYR A 233 11.32 -14.94 23.68
C TYR A 233 12.51 -15.26 24.60
N GLN A 234 12.71 -16.53 24.97
CA GLN A 234 13.90 -16.96 25.74
C GLN A 234 15.21 -16.74 25.00
N LYS A 235 15.21 -16.84 23.67
CA LYS A 235 16.37 -16.50 22.82
C LYS A 235 16.66 -15.00 22.77
N GLY A 236 15.81 -14.17 23.36
CA GLY A 236 15.89 -12.72 23.29
C GLY A 236 15.44 -12.18 21.92
N VAL A 237 14.84 -11.02 21.92
CA VAL A 237 14.47 -10.27 20.70
C VAL A 237 15.15 -8.91 20.81
N PRO A 238 16.12 -8.58 19.93
CA PRO A 238 16.79 -7.28 20.00
C PRO A 238 15.80 -6.13 19.77
N VAL A 239 16.04 -5.02 20.43
CA VAL A 239 15.23 -3.79 20.28
C VAL A 239 16.14 -2.64 19.88
N ILE A 240 15.70 -1.85 18.91
CA ILE A 240 16.33 -0.57 18.56
C ILE A 240 15.65 0.52 19.37
N ALA A 241 16.41 1.17 20.24
CA ALA A 241 15.94 2.26 21.08
C ALA A 241 16.63 3.57 20.70
N ASP A 242 16.04 4.68 21.14
CA ASP A 242 16.63 6.03 21.05
C ASP A 242 17.04 6.41 19.61
N LEU A 243 16.26 5.97 18.62
CA LEU A 243 16.54 6.30 17.22
C LEU A 243 16.31 7.80 16.98
N TYR A 244 17.40 8.48 16.63
CA TYR A 244 17.45 9.93 16.38
C TYR A 244 18.03 10.17 14.98
N PRO A 245 17.58 11.19 14.25
CA PRO A 245 16.48 12.13 14.54
C PRO A 245 15.09 11.50 14.33
N ASP A 246 14.10 11.91 15.13
CA ASP A 246 12.71 11.47 15.00
C ASP A 246 11.75 12.65 15.25
N ASN A 247 10.79 12.84 14.32
CA ASN A 247 9.75 13.89 14.35
C ASN A 247 10.27 15.32 14.59
N ILE A 248 11.46 15.64 14.08
CA ILE A 248 12.08 16.97 14.20
C ILE A 248 12.44 17.55 12.85
N THR A 249 12.57 18.87 12.80
CA THR A 249 13.10 19.59 11.64
C THR A 249 14.55 19.99 11.90
N LEU A 250 15.43 19.65 10.98
CA LEU A 250 16.85 19.97 10.98
C LEU A 250 17.18 20.95 9.86
N THR A 251 18.15 21.82 10.10
CA THR A 251 18.63 22.79 9.10
C THR A 251 19.97 22.39 8.48
N PHE A 252 20.64 21.39 9.08
CA PHE A 252 21.95 20.93 8.64
C PHE A 252 21.82 19.66 7.80
N PRO A 253 22.35 19.60 6.56
CA PRO A 253 22.05 18.57 5.58
C PRO A 253 22.79 17.24 5.78
N ARG A 254 23.69 17.15 6.77
CA ARG A 254 24.40 15.92 7.14
C ARG A 254 24.19 15.61 8.62
N PRO A 255 22.94 15.30 9.03
CA PRO A 255 22.64 15.01 10.43
C PRO A 255 23.34 13.75 10.90
N GLU A 256 23.74 13.74 12.16
CA GLU A 256 24.17 12.51 12.82
C GLU A 256 22.96 11.68 13.23
N ILE A 257 22.87 10.47 12.70
CA ILE A 257 21.84 9.48 13.03
C ILE A 257 22.39 8.59 14.15
N LYS A 258 21.63 8.47 15.23
CA LYS A 258 22.00 7.67 16.42
C LYS A 258 20.92 6.67 16.76
N ALA A 259 21.31 5.53 17.28
CA ALA A 259 20.41 4.55 17.86
C ALA A 259 21.16 3.70 18.88
N ARG A 260 20.43 3.12 19.84
CA ARG A 260 20.97 2.15 20.78
C ARG A 260 20.32 0.78 20.55
N ILE A 261 21.13 -0.27 20.53
CA ILE A 261 20.63 -1.64 20.40
C ILE A 261 20.60 -2.24 21.80
N ILE A 262 19.44 -2.75 22.21
CA ILE A 262 19.23 -3.45 23.47
C ILE A 262 19.06 -4.93 23.15
N SER A 263 19.88 -5.81 23.75
CA SER A 263 19.66 -7.26 23.72
C SER A 263 18.36 -7.57 24.45
N GLY A 264 17.54 -8.45 23.94
CA GLY A 264 16.30 -8.85 24.59
C GLY A 264 16.54 -9.68 25.87
N ALA A 265 15.46 -10.16 26.49
CA ALA A 265 15.52 -11.15 27.56
C ALA A 265 16.40 -12.34 27.11
N GLY A 266 17.24 -12.87 28.01
CA GLY A 266 18.20 -13.92 27.66
C GLY A 266 19.60 -13.42 27.36
N ASN A 267 19.80 -12.10 27.19
CA ASN A 267 21.12 -11.44 26.95
C ASN A 267 21.95 -12.07 25.83
N ASP A 268 21.32 -12.68 24.83
CA ASP A 268 22.05 -13.24 23.70
C ASP A 268 22.76 -12.11 22.94
N PRO A 269 24.08 -12.23 22.66
CA PRO A 269 24.85 -11.16 22.05
C PRO A 269 24.29 -10.73 20.69
N ILE A 270 24.40 -9.45 20.40
CA ILE A 270 24.06 -8.88 19.10
C ILE A 270 25.07 -9.37 18.05
N ASP A 271 24.55 -9.77 16.90
CA ASP A 271 25.35 -10.00 15.70
C ASP A 271 25.52 -8.66 14.95
N SER A 272 26.63 -7.99 15.22
CA SER A 272 26.94 -6.68 14.62
C SER A 272 27.00 -6.70 13.09
N ALA A 273 27.39 -7.83 12.48
CA ALA A 273 27.42 -7.98 11.03
C ALA A 273 26.00 -8.02 10.41
N SER A 274 24.99 -8.31 11.21
CA SER A 274 23.57 -8.35 10.79
C SER A 274 22.90 -6.98 10.76
N ILE A 275 23.54 -5.92 11.26
CA ILE A 275 22.96 -4.58 11.30
C ILE A 275 22.69 -4.09 9.89
N VAL A 276 21.45 -3.69 9.64
CA VAL A 276 21.05 -3.07 8.38
C VAL A 276 20.48 -1.69 8.70
N LEU A 277 21.24 -0.65 8.32
CA LEU A 277 20.80 0.73 8.36
C LEU A 277 20.37 1.15 6.94
N LYS A 278 19.15 1.69 6.82
CA LYS A 278 18.65 2.28 5.57
C LYS A 278 18.20 3.71 5.84
N LEU A 279 18.64 4.61 4.96
CA LEU A 279 18.16 5.99 4.91
C LEU A 279 17.52 6.19 3.54
N ASP A 280 16.25 6.58 3.52
CA ASP A 280 15.42 6.72 2.30
C ASP A 280 15.43 5.46 1.41
N GLY A 281 15.42 4.28 2.05
CA GLY A 281 15.49 2.99 1.37
C GLY A 281 16.89 2.54 0.94
N LYS A 282 17.86 3.44 0.84
CA LYS A 282 19.25 3.13 0.50
C LYS A 282 19.97 2.51 1.71
N ARG A 283 20.63 1.37 1.51
CA ARG A 283 21.40 0.68 2.55
C ARG A 283 22.78 1.31 2.71
N TYR A 284 23.22 1.47 3.96
CA TYR A 284 24.56 1.90 4.35
C TYR A 284 25.21 0.85 5.25
N SER A 285 26.49 0.62 5.06
CA SER A 285 27.33 -0.31 5.84
C SER A 285 28.40 0.39 6.67
N SER A 286 28.69 1.67 6.36
CA SER A 286 29.68 2.47 7.06
C SER A 286 29.03 3.26 8.18
N PHE A 287 28.94 2.68 9.38
CA PHE A 287 28.51 3.34 10.63
C PHE A 287 29.46 2.90 11.76
N SER A 288 29.56 3.69 12.81
CA SER A 288 30.27 3.29 14.02
C SER A 288 29.35 2.53 14.96
N LEU A 289 29.90 1.54 15.63
CA LEU A 289 29.23 0.81 16.72
C LEU A 289 30.18 0.83 17.92
N ASN A 290 29.77 1.43 19.02
CA ASN A 290 30.56 1.49 20.25
C ASN A 290 30.32 0.28 21.18
N HIS A 291 31.08 0.20 22.29
CA HIS A 291 30.94 -0.88 23.28
C HIS A 291 29.56 -0.94 23.93
N ASP A 292 28.85 0.18 24.02
CA ASP A 292 27.50 0.28 24.61
C ASP A 292 26.39 -0.07 23.58
N SER A 293 26.75 -0.69 22.46
CA SER A 293 25.87 -1.03 21.35
C SER A 293 25.11 0.18 20.77
N ALA A 294 25.72 1.37 20.85
CA ALA A 294 25.19 2.57 20.20
C ALA A 294 25.75 2.71 18.78
N ILE A 295 24.86 2.94 17.85
CA ILE A 295 25.15 3.22 16.44
C ILE A 295 25.24 4.74 16.28
N ALA A 296 26.26 5.19 15.50
CA ALA A 296 26.32 6.54 14.97
C ALA A 296 26.65 6.50 13.49
N PHE A 297 25.89 7.26 12.70
CA PHE A 297 26.01 7.34 11.24
C PHE A 297 25.80 8.77 10.76
N ILE A 298 26.70 9.26 9.92
CA ILE A 298 26.58 10.54 9.23
C ILE A 298 26.48 10.22 7.73
N PRO A 299 25.44 10.69 7.02
CA PRO A 299 25.34 10.48 5.58
C PRO A 299 26.59 10.99 4.85
N PRO A 300 27.18 10.21 3.92
CA PRO A 300 28.39 10.64 3.20
C PRO A 300 28.11 11.87 2.33
N GLU A 301 26.92 11.96 1.75
CA GLU A 301 26.48 13.08 0.94
C GLU A 301 25.42 13.91 1.68
N PRO A 302 25.34 15.24 1.42
CA PRO A 302 24.28 16.07 1.94
C PRO A 302 22.89 15.58 1.49
N LEU A 303 21.96 15.51 2.42
CA LEU A 303 20.56 15.14 2.13
C LEU A 303 19.83 16.32 1.46
N GLU A 304 18.86 16.03 0.62
CA GLU A 304 17.96 17.00 0.02
C GLU A 304 17.04 17.65 1.08
N ASN A 305 16.44 18.81 0.77
CA ASN A 305 15.38 19.35 1.60
C ASN A 305 14.10 18.51 1.46
N GLY A 306 13.41 18.27 2.56
CA GLY A 306 12.20 17.45 2.59
C GLY A 306 12.18 16.42 3.71
N GLN A 307 11.29 15.45 3.59
CA GLN A 307 11.16 14.36 4.56
C GLN A 307 12.14 13.23 4.27
N HIS A 308 12.77 12.74 5.33
CA HIS A 308 13.68 11.61 5.32
C HIS A 308 13.22 10.54 6.30
N THR A 309 13.52 9.28 5.99
CA THR A 309 13.19 8.15 6.85
C THR A 309 14.42 7.27 7.04
N VAL A 310 14.82 7.09 8.28
CA VAL A 310 15.87 6.13 8.66
C VAL A 310 15.24 4.89 9.28
N CYS A 311 15.70 3.70 8.88
CA CYS A 311 15.24 2.43 9.42
C CYS A 311 16.42 1.55 9.79
N ILE A 312 16.34 0.89 10.94
CA ILE A 312 17.37 -0.04 11.42
C ILE A 312 16.73 -1.39 11.75
N THR A 313 17.46 -2.46 11.44
CA THR A 313 17.18 -3.84 11.88
C THR A 313 18.48 -4.52 12.26
N VAL A 314 18.40 -5.47 13.18
CA VAL A 314 19.54 -6.24 13.68
C VAL A 314 19.10 -7.66 14.08
N LYS A 315 20.02 -8.59 14.18
CA LYS A 315 19.80 -9.92 14.76
C LYS A 315 20.66 -10.12 15.99
N ASN A 316 20.23 -11.00 16.87
CA ASN A 316 21.12 -11.60 17.84
C ASN A 316 21.77 -12.89 17.28
N ARG A 317 22.74 -13.46 18.01
CA ARG A 317 23.43 -14.69 17.59
C ARG A 317 22.51 -15.91 17.61
N ALA A 318 21.46 -15.94 18.43
CA ALA A 318 20.43 -16.97 18.39
C ALA A 318 19.55 -16.90 17.14
N GLY A 319 19.72 -15.87 16.31
CA GLY A 319 19.08 -15.72 15.00
C GLY A 319 17.74 -14.98 15.02
N ASN A 320 17.31 -14.43 16.16
CA ASN A 320 16.12 -13.61 16.24
C ASN A 320 16.39 -12.20 15.70
N ASN A 321 15.51 -11.74 14.83
CA ASN A 321 15.55 -10.38 14.30
C ASN A 321 14.84 -9.39 15.24
N SER A 322 15.34 -8.15 15.31
CA SER A 322 14.58 -7.04 15.85
C SER A 322 13.36 -6.73 15.00
N PRO A 323 12.29 -6.14 15.54
CA PRO A 323 11.34 -5.37 14.75
C PRO A 323 12.09 -4.33 13.92
N LYS A 324 11.55 -4.03 12.73
CA LYS A 324 12.05 -2.92 11.91
C LYS A 324 11.66 -1.62 12.60
N THR A 325 12.62 -0.91 13.14
CA THR A 325 12.42 0.39 13.78
C THR A 325 12.77 1.49 12.80
N CYS A 326 11.84 2.42 12.58
CA CYS A 326 12.02 3.57 11.70
C CYS A 326 11.69 4.87 12.44
N ALA A 327 12.42 5.93 12.07
CA ALA A 327 12.18 7.29 12.49
C ALA A 327 12.14 8.20 11.26
N SER A 328 11.34 9.25 11.30
CA SER A 328 11.23 10.22 10.20
C SER A 328 11.57 11.63 10.70
N PHE A 329 12.25 12.39 9.88
CA PHE A 329 12.61 13.78 10.17
C PHE A 329 12.52 14.63 8.92
N THR A 330 12.45 15.94 9.09
CA THR A 330 12.42 16.90 7.98
C THR A 330 13.75 17.65 7.92
N LEU A 331 14.32 17.77 6.74
CA LEU A 331 15.42 18.69 6.47
C LEU A 331 14.88 19.96 5.83
N SER A 332 15.22 21.12 6.39
CA SER A 332 14.81 22.43 5.92
C SER A 332 15.97 23.41 6.02
N ALA A 333 16.90 23.34 5.09
CA ALA A 333 17.98 24.31 5.00
C ALA A 333 17.41 25.70 4.64
N PRO A 334 17.88 26.78 5.28
CA PRO A 334 17.35 28.12 5.06
C PRO A 334 17.64 28.64 3.64
N PRO A 335 16.80 29.54 3.11
CA PRO A 335 17.07 30.24 1.86
C PRO A 335 18.44 30.92 1.86
N SER A 336 19.17 30.80 0.77
CA SER A 336 20.49 31.43 0.56
C SER A 336 20.55 32.28 -0.73
N SER A 337 19.72 31.94 -1.72
CA SER A 337 19.64 32.74 -2.95
C SER A 337 18.21 32.72 -3.50
N ILE A 338 17.85 33.82 -4.16
CA ILE A 338 16.58 34.02 -4.87
C ILE A 338 16.89 34.50 -6.28
N GLU A 339 16.26 33.90 -7.28
CA GLU A 339 16.24 34.38 -8.65
C GLU A 339 14.81 34.78 -9.05
N ILE A 340 14.65 35.92 -9.74
CA ILE A 340 13.37 36.36 -10.30
C ILE A 340 13.50 36.36 -11.82
N LYS A 341 12.69 35.56 -12.50
CA LYS A 341 12.70 35.43 -13.96
C LYS A 341 11.32 35.70 -14.54
N PRO A 342 11.11 36.89 -15.18
CA PRO A 342 9.90 37.13 -15.97
C PRO A 342 9.89 36.24 -17.21
N VAL A 343 8.74 35.64 -17.56
CA VAL A 343 8.58 34.91 -18.82
C VAL A 343 8.70 35.85 -20.01
N PHE A 344 8.05 37.02 -19.92
CA PHE A 344 8.22 38.08 -20.89
C PHE A 344 8.83 39.32 -20.18
N PRO A 345 10.06 39.73 -20.56
CA PRO A 345 10.70 40.89 -19.97
C PRO A 345 10.12 42.23 -20.47
N VAL A 346 9.35 42.20 -21.58
CA VAL A 346 8.64 43.36 -22.14
C VAL A 346 7.20 42.93 -22.43
N ILE A 347 6.22 43.69 -21.94
CA ILE A 347 4.79 43.49 -22.20
C ILE A 347 4.11 44.80 -22.57
N PRO A 348 3.04 44.80 -23.40
CA PRO A 348 2.31 45.98 -23.80
C PRO A 348 1.78 46.76 -22.59
N PRO A 349 1.87 48.13 -22.60
CA PRO A 349 1.33 48.99 -21.55
C PRO A 349 -0.17 49.25 -21.74
N ASP A 350 -1.00 48.23 -21.83
CA ASP A 350 -2.42 48.31 -22.17
C ASP A 350 -3.34 48.06 -20.96
N GLY A 351 -2.79 47.82 -19.77
CA GLY A 351 -3.52 47.55 -18.53
C GLY A 351 -4.12 46.16 -18.45
N VAL A 352 -3.95 45.31 -19.48
CA VAL A 352 -4.52 43.97 -19.56
C VAL A 352 -3.50 42.89 -19.92
N SER A 353 -2.44 43.19 -20.65
CA SER A 353 -1.36 42.26 -20.96
C SER A 353 -0.66 41.79 -19.69
N SER A 354 -0.16 40.56 -19.69
CA SER A 354 0.39 39.95 -18.48
C SER A 354 1.57 39.01 -18.77
N THR A 355 2.45 38.85 -17.77
CA THR A 355 3.55 37.91 -17.80
C THR A 355 3.62 37.12 -16.51
N ALA A 356 4.05 35.86 -16.57
CA ALA A 356 4.38 35.15 -15.37
C ALA A 356 5.75 35.60 -14.83
N ILE A 357 5.85 35.64 -13.52
CA ILE A 357 7.06 35.96 -12.77
C ILE A 357 7.43 34.70 -12.00
N ASP A 358 8.45 33.99 -12.46
CA ASP A 358 9.01 32.82 -11.79
C ASP A 358 10.01 33.27 -10.72
N VAL A 359 9.87 32.77 -9.51
CA VAL A 359 10.79 32.98 -8.41
C VAL A 359 11.35 31.65 -7.98
N SER A 360 12.66 31.49 -8.09
CA SER A 360 13.38 30.30 -7.63
C SER A 360 14.12 30.61 -6.33
N VAL A 361 13.95 29.77 -5.33
CA VAL A 361 14.58 29.93 -4.01
C VAL A 361 15.43 28.71 -3.71
N LEU A 362 16.73 28.93 -3.48
CA LEU A 362 17.70 27.85 -3.26
C LEU A 362 18.39 28.01 -1.90
N ASP A 363 18.79 26.90 -1.31
CA ASP A 363 19.64 26.83 -0.14
C ASP A 363 21.12 27.14 -0.48
N TYR A 364 22.00 27.10 0.53
CA TYR A 364 23.42 27.38 0.36
C TYR A 364 24.18 26.33 -0.46
N LEU A 365 23.61 25.13 -0.68
CA LEU A 365 24.11 24.09 -1.58
C LEU A 365 23.53 24.20 -2.99
N LYS A 366 22.82 25.28 -3.30
CA LYS A 366 22.13 25.52 -4.57
C LYS A 366 21.05 24.49 -4.90
N ARG A 367 20.42 23.93 -3.89
CA ARG A 367 19.29 23.01 -4.01
C ARG A 367 17.98 23.73 -3.69
N PRO A 368 16.85 23.27 -4.24
CA PRO A 368 15.54 23.83 -3.90
C PRO A 368 15.29 23.84 -2.38
N VAL A 369 14.74 24.91 -1.86
CA VAL A 369 14.25 24.94 -0.48
C VAL A 369 13.03 24.04 -0.32
N ILE A 370 12.68 23.70 0.92
CA ILE A 370 11.50 22.86 1.22
C ILE A 370 10.22 23.54 0.71
N ASP A 371 9.24 22.70 0.32
CA ASP A 371 7.90 23.15 -0.04
C ASP A 371 7.25 23.93 1.12
N GLY A 372 6.51 24.99 0.78
CA GLY A 372 5.89 25.85 1.77
C GLY A 372 6.78 26.97 2.31
N THR A 373 8.02 27.14 1.77
CA THR A 373 8.86 28.29 2.13
C THR A 373 8.17 29.59 1.66
N PRO A 374 7.92 30.59 2.55
CA PRO A 374 7.25 31.84 2.19
C PRO A 374 8.11 32.72 1.27
N VAL A 375 7.49 33.24 0.22
CA VAL A 375 8.06 34.20 -0.72
C VAL A 375 7.15 35.43 -0.81
N THR A 376 7.69 36.62 -0.62
CA THR A 376 6.97 37.87 -0.86
C THR A 376 7.49 38.52 -2.15
N LEU A 377 6.59 38.88 -3.06
CA LEU A 377 6.89 39.58 -4.31
C LEU A 377 6.18 40.96 -4.31
N THR A 378 6.90 42.00 -4.67
CA THR A 378 6.34 43.35 -4.82
C THR A 378 6.74 43.96 -6.15
N THR A 379 5.95 44.93 -6.64
CA THR A 379 6.18 45.64 -7.91
C THR A 379 6.05 47.16 -7.71
N THR A 380 6.83 47.95 -8.46
CA THR A 380 6.72 49.40 -8.46
C THR A 380 5.60 49.93 -9.34
N ASN A 381 5.06 49.13 -10.25
CA ASN A 381 3.92 49.45 -11.12
C ASN A 381 3.25 48.18 -11.65
N GLY A 382 2.02 48.31 -12.17
CA GLY A 382 1.20 47.16 -12.55
C GLY A 382 0.58 46.47 -11.34
N ARG A 383 -0.03 45.30 -11.55
CA ARG A 383 -0.75 44.56 -10.52
C ARG A 383 -0.29 43.09 -10.51
N LEU A 384 0.14 42.60 -9.35
CA LEU A 384 0.43 41.18 -9.13
C LEU A 384 -0.86 40.42 -8.81
N SER A 385 -0.96 39.18 -9.31
CA SER A 385 -2.04 38.25 -8.91
C SER A 385 -1.97 37.90 -7.43
N GLU A 386 -0.74 37.77 -6.92
CA GLU A 386 -0.40 37.46 -5.53
C GLU A 386 0.89 38.17 -5.14
N SER A 387 0.95 38.69 -3.92
CA SER A 387 2.16 39.25 -3.33
C SER A 387 2.83 38.34 -2.32
N ALA A 388 2.12 37.36 -1.77
CA ALA A 388 2.62 36.34 -0.86
C ALA A 388 2.35 34.96 -1.43
N MET A 389 3.38 34.16 -1.53
CA MET A 389 3.36 32.81 -2.17
C MET A 389 4.11 31.82 -1.30
N LEU A 390 3.86 30.56 -1.53
CA LEU A 390 4.61 29.42 -0.95
C LEU A 390 5.33 28.65 -2.06
N THR A 391 6.56 28.24 -1.81
CA THR A 391 7.33 27.46 -2.78
C THR A 391 6.79 26.04 -2.94
N ARG A 392 6.94 25.49 -4.15
CA ARG A 392 6.84 24.06 -4.48
C ARG A 392 8.06 23.67 -5.31
N GLY A 393 8.81 22.66 -4.88
CA GLY A 393 10.09 22.31 -5.49
C GLY A 393 11.09 23.49 -5.51
N GLY A 394 11.01 24.41 -4.53
CA GLY A 394 11.81 25.63 -4.47
C GLY A 394 11.33 26.76 -5.40
N HIS A 395 10.21 26.60 -6.11
CA HIS A 395 9.66 27.60 -7.04
C HIS A 395 8.36 28.20 -6.54
N ALA A 396 8.16 29.49 -6.84
CA ALA A 396 6.89 30.20 -6.68
C ALA A 396 6.62 31.01 -7.95
N ARG A 397 5.34 31.23 -8.30
CA ARG A 397 4.95 31.96 -9.52
C ARG A 397 3.81 32.92 -9.24
N ALA A 398 3.95 34.17 -9.67
CA ALA A 398 2.89 35.15 -9.73
C ALA A 398 2.66 35.62 -11.18
N ILE A 399 1.49 36.21 -11.44
CA ILE A 399 1.20 36.91 -12.71
C ILE A 399 1.28 38.40 -12.46
N LEU A 400 2.08 39.10 -13.27
CA LEU A 400 2.11 40.57 -13.32
C LEU A 400 1.26 41.05 -14.50
N ILE A 401 0.28 41.87 -14.23
CA ILE A 401 -0.55 42.57 -15.22
C ILE A 401 0.03 43.97 -15.41
N SER A 402 0.19 44.40 -16.67
CA SER A 402 0.78 45.71 -17.00
C SER A 402 -0.04 46.89 -16.46
N GLY A 403 0.63 48.01 -16.27
CA GLY A 403 -0.02 49.31 -16.21
C GLY A 403 -0.27 49.90 -17.61
N THR A 404 -0.76 51.13 -17.66
CA THR A 404 -1.08 51.84 -18.93
C THR A 404 0.02 52.76 -19.39
N GLU A 405 1.14 52.87 -18.66
CA GLU A 405 2.25 53.79 -18.97
C GLU A 405 3.48 53.00 -19.41
N THR A 406 4.15 53.50 -20.45
CA THR A 406 5.45 52.99 -20.89
C THR A 406 6.51 53.34 -19.87
N ARG A 407 7.06 52.33 -19.17
CA ARG A 407 8.09 52.52 -18.13
C ARG A 407 8.82 51.24 -17.76
N ALA A 408 9.98 51.43 -17.15
CA ALA A 408 10.64 50.34 -16.45
C ALA A 408 9.95 50.07 -15.08
N VAL A 409 9.79 48.80 -14.72
CA VAL A 409 9.14 48.34 -13.50
C VAL A 409 10.10 47.44 -12.74
N ILE A 410 10.27 47.71 -11.45
CA ILE A 410 11.15 46.91 -10.58
C ILE A 410 10.31 45.94 -9.78
N LEU A 411 10.71 44.69 -9.81
CA LEU A 411 10.19 43.59 -8.98
C LEU A 411 11.16 43.29 -7.85
N HIS A 412 10.67 43.16 -6.62
CA HIS A 412 11.46 42.72 -5.47
C HIS A 412 10.89 41.41 -4.95
N ALA A 413 11.73 40.40 -4.70
CA ALA A 413 11.36 39.17 -4.01
C ALA A 413 12.14 39.02 -2.71
N THR A 414 11.47 38.50 -1.68
CA THR A 414 12.04 38.23 -0.36
C THR A 414 11.66 36.81 0.09
N ALA A 415 12.62 36.04 0.60
CA ALA A 415 12.40 34.74 1.26
C ALA A 415 13.33 34.66 2.48
N GLY A 416 12.77 34.47 3.67
CA GLY A 416 13.53 34.60 4.91
C GLY A 416 14.25 35.95 5.02
N THR A 417 15.56 35.92 5.17
CA THR A 417 16.41 37.14 5.23
C THR A 417 16.95 37.57 3.87
N ILE A 418 16.77 36.77 2.83
CA ILE A 418 17.33 37.06 1.50
C ILE A 418 16.37 37.89 0.69
N ARG A 419 16.92 38.88 -0.03
CA ARG A 419 16.18 39.79 -0.91
C ARG A 419 16.90 39.96 -2.22
N THR A 420 16.15 40.00 -3.33
CA THR A 420 16.66 40.28 -4.68
C THR A 420 15.70 41.17 -5.46
N LYS A 421 16.14 41.71 -6.58
CA LYS A 421 15.31 42.53 -7.50
C LYS A 421 15.65 42.20 -8.96
N THR A 422 14.67 42.41 -9.83
CA THR A 422 14.82 42.41 -11.30
C THR A 422 13.99 43.54 -11.90
N SER A 423 14.17 43.81 -13.20
CA SER A 423 13.37 44.82 -13.89
C SER A 423 12.71 44.25 -15.14
N ILE A 424 11.52 44.72 -15.46
CA ILE A 424 10.81 44.50 -16.73
C ILE A 424 10.40 45.85 -17.34
N LYS A 425 10.01 45.83 -18.61
CA LYS A 425 9.49 47.03 -19.29
C LYS A 425 8.02 46.86 -19.65
N PHE A 426 7.21 47.86 -19.34
CA PHE A 426 5.94 48.09 -20.01
C PHE A 426 6.21 48.92 -21.27
N ALA A 427 6.24 48.27 -22.42
CA ALA A 427 6.50 48.86 -23.74
C ALA A 427 5.96 47.90 -24.82
N ILE A 428 5.91 48.38 -26.07
CA ILE A 428 5.54 47.54 -27.21
C ILE A 428 6.64 46.51 -27.45
N PRO A 429 6.36 45.19 -27.30
CA PRO A 429 7.37 44.14 -27.54
C PRO A 429 7.67 43.98 -29.03
N GLU A 430 8.87 43.54 -29.36
CA GLU A 430 9.23 43.15 -30.74
C GLU A 430 8.60 41.81 -31.16
N GLU A 431 8.17 41.03 -30.18
CA GLU A 431 7.53 39.72 -30.35
C GLU A 431 6.01 39.84 -30.39
N ALA A 432 5.35 38.86 -31.01
CA ALA A 432 3.93 38.57 -30.79
C ALA A 432 3.83 37.65 -29.56
N LEU A 433 3.04 38.05 -28.56
CA LEU A 433 2.86 37.31 -27.32
C LEU A 433 1.55 36.50 -27.37
N PHE A 434 1.57 35.27 -26.83
CA PHE A 434 0.43 34.39 -26.78
C PHE A 434 0.24 33.83 -25.38
N LEU A 435 -0.98 33.86 -24.85
CA LEU A 435 -1.39 33.28 -23.57
C LEU A 435 -2.57 32.34 -23.79
N ALA A 436 -2.36 31.07 -23.54
CA ALA A 436 -3.42 30.09 -23.49
C ALA A 436 -3.89 29.86 -22.04
N THR A 437 -5.20 29.88 -21.82
CA THR A 437 -5.84 29.44 -20.58
C THR A 437 -6.50 28.08 -20.86
N ILE A 438 -5.93 27.00 -20.31
CA ILE A 438 -6.32 25.62 -20.62
C ILE A 438 -7.09 25.03 -19.44
N ARG A 439 -8.30 24.53 -19.72
CA ARG A 439 -9.22 23.96 -18.74
C ARG A 439 -9.77 22.61 -19.19
N GLY A 440 -10.18 21.78 -18.25
CA GLY A 440 -11.00 20.61 -18.53
C GLY A 440 -12.47 20.98 -18.80
N SER A 441 -13.26 20.06 -19.32
CA SER A 441 -14.70 20.23 -19.57
C SER A 441 -15.50 20.62 -18.31
N ALA A 442 -15.04 20.24 -17.11
CA ALA A 442 -15.61 20.66 -15.82
C ALA A 442 -15.17 22.08 -15.36
N GLY A 443 -14.41 22.81 -16.19
CA GLY A 443 -13.95 24.17 -15.87
C GLY A 443 -12.70 24.27 -14.99
N ASN A 444 -12.19 23.16 -14.45
CA ASN A 444 -10.97 23.11 -13.66
C ASN A 444 -9.73 23.43 -14.52
N PRO A 445 -8.73 24.16 -14.00
CA PRO A 445 -7.49 24.42 -14.70
C PRO A 445 -6.71 23.12 -14.93
N LEU A 446 -6.03 23.02 -16.06
CA LEU A 446 -5.20 21.85 -16.41
C LEU A 446 -3.74 22.24 -16.45
N ALA A 447 -2.98 21.85 -15.41
CA ALA A 447 -1.53 21.95 -15.37
C ALA A 447 -0.87 20.88 -16.25
N GLY A 448 0.31 21.17 -16.80
CA GLY A 448 1.07 20.21 -17.59
C GLY A 448 0.46 19.89 -18.96
N ALA A 449 -0.44 20.73 -19.49
CA ALA A 449 -0.86 20.66 -20.88
C ALA A 449 0.21 21.30 -21.76
N GLU A 450 0.61 20.59 -22.80
CA GLU A 450 1.66 21.00 -23.74
C GLU A 450 1.07 21.82 -24.88
N LEU A 451 1.68 22.97 -25.17
CA LEU A 451 1.42 23.78 -26.36
C LEU A 451 2.49 23.48 -27.39
N ILE A 452 2.08 22.91 -28.52
CA ILE A 452 2.97 22.42 -29.56
C ILE A 452 2.75 23.25 -30.83
N SER A 453 3.83 23.72 -31.46
CA SER A 453 3.82 24.39 -32.77
C SER A 453 4.88 23.76 -33.67
N ASN A 454 4.52 23.42 -34.91
CA ASN A 454 5.42 22.78 -35.88
C ASN A 454 6.13 21.53 -35.30
N GLY A 455 5.41 20.73 -34.48
CA GLY A 455 5.93 19.53 -33.85
C GLY A 455 6.87 19.75 -32.67
N GLN A 456 7.12 21.00 -32.26
CA GLN A 456 7.93 21.33 -31.12
C GLN A 456 7.08 21.86 -29.96
N GLN A 457 7.36 21.39 -28.75
CA GLN A 457 6.76 21.93 -27.53
C GLN A 457 7.34 23.32 -27.26
N ILE A 458 6.48 24.34 -27.27
CA ILE A 458 6.85 25.73 -27.08
C ILE A 458 6.50 26.27 -25.70
N ALA A 459 5.51 25.66 -25.03
CA ALA A 459 5.11 26.01 -23.67
C ALA A 459 4.39 24.84 -22.99
N VAL A 460 4.29 24.91 -21.66
CA VAL A 460 3.51 23.99 -20.82
C VAL A 460 2.67 24.81 -19.85
N SER A 461 1.42 24.43 -19.64
CA SER A 461 0.55 25.11 -18.70
C SER A 461 0.93 24.86 -17.24
N ASP A 462 0.82 25.91 -16.44
CA ASP A 462 1.05 25.88 -15.00
C ASP A 462 -0.18 25.36 -14.21
N GLU A 463 -0.11 25.37 -12.86
CA GLU A 463 -1.18 24.95 -11.95
C GLU A 463 -2.51 25.71 -12.14
N ARG A 464 -2.47 26.91 -12.76
CA ARG A 464 -3.64 27.72 -13.10
C ARG A 464 -4.16 27.45 -14.50
N GLY A 465 -3.51 26.53 -15.24
CA GLY A 465 -3.81 26.23 -16.63
C GLY A 465 -3.26 27.26 -17.63
N LEU A 466 -2.29 28.12 -17.24
CA LEU A 466 -1.75 29.17 -18.08
C LEU A 466 -0.49 28.72 -18.81
N ALA A 467 -0.47 28.84 -20.13
CA ALA A 467 0.69 28.59 -20.98
C ALA A 467 1.07 29.85 -21.75
N PHE A 468 2.33 30.30 -21.63
CA PHE A 468 2.87 31.50 -22.24
C PHE A 468 3.84 31.16 -23.37
N ALA A 469 3.64 31.75 -24.55
CA ALA A 469 4.54 31.62 -25.69
C ALA A 469 4.79 32.99 -26.37
N GLY A 470 6.02 33.21 -26.86
CA GLY A 470 6.39 34.38 -27.64
C GLY A 470 7.02 33.96 -28.98
N THR A 471 6.83 34.76 -30.01
CA THR A 471 7.41 34.51 -31.33
C THR A 471 7.67 35.81 -32.11
N MET A 472 8.76 35.82 -32.86
CA MET A 472 9.06 36.91 -33.80
C MET A 472 8.19 36.85 -35.08
N TYR A 473 7.42 35.82 -35.24
CA TYR A 473 6.50 35.62 -36.39
C TYR A 473 5.19 36.40 -36.21
N SER A 474 4.73 37.04 -37.29
CA SER A 474 3.37 37.58 -37.40
C SER A 474 2.62 36.86 -38.51
N GLY A 475 1.36 36.52 -38.26
CA GLY A 475 0.53 35.80 -39.21
C GLY A 475 -0.23 34.64 -38.60
N LEU A 476 -0.73 33.74 -39.45
CA LEU A 476 -1.48 32.57 -39.00
C LEU A 476 -0.56 31.59 -38.24
N ALA A 477 -0.84 31.32 -36.97
CA ALA A 477 -0.21 30.29 -36.16
C ALA A 477 -1.17 29.11 -35.94
N ILE A 478 -0.62 27.91 -35.93
CA ILE A 478 -1.36 26.67 -35.66
C ILE A 478 -0.70 26.03 -34.42
N TYR A 479 -1.50 25.85 -33.39
CA TYR A 479 -1.08 25.23 -32.13
C TYR A 479 -1.85 23.92 -31.90
N THR A 480 -1.16 22.88 -31.49
CA THR A 480 -1.77 21.67 -30.95
C THR A 480 -1.59 21.69 -29.44
N ILE A 481 -2.70 21.57 -28.71
CA ILE A 481 -2.72 21.50 -27.27
C ILE A 481 -3.02 20.08 -26.86
N SER A 482 -2.10 19.45 -26.11
CA SER A 482 -2.22 18.05 -25.70
C SER A 482 -1.93 17.88 -24.21
N LYS A 483 -2.59 16.89 -23.61
CA LYS A 483 -2.36 16.46 -22.23
C LYS A 483 -2.73 14.98 -22.10
N LYS A 484 -1.94 14.22 -21.37
CA LYS A 484 -2.21 12.82 -21.06
C LYS A 484 -3.61 12.66 -20.46
N GLY A 485 -4.43 11.76 -21.03
CA GLY A 485 -5.82 11.53 -20.61
C GLY A 485 -6.86 12.44 -21.25
N PHE A 486 -6.44 13.33 -22.15
CA PHE A 486 -7.33 14.27 -22.83
C PHE A 486 -7.16 14.20 -24.35
N LEU A 487 -8.26 14.47 -25.08
CA LEU A 487 -8.23 14.60 -26.53
C LEU A 487 -7.49 15.88 -26.92
N PRO A 488 -6.53 15.82 -27.84
CA PRO A 488 -5.81 17.01 -28.29
C PRO A 488 -6.72 17.98 -29.06
N VAL A 489 -6.47 19.27 -28.90
CA VAL A 489 -7.20 20.33 -29.61
C VAL A 489 -6.22 21.10 -30.49
N THR A 490 -6.62 21.37 -31.72
CA THR A 490 -5.89 22.25 -32.65
C THR A 490 -6.53 23.62 -32.68
N LEU A 491 -5.73 24.64 -32.36
CA LEU A 491 -6.10 26.06 -32.42
C LEU A 491 -5.43 26.73 -33.59
N LYS A 492 -6.19 27.58 -34.32
CA LYS A 492 -5.68 28.49 -35.33
C LYS A 492 -5.92 29.91 -34.86
N THR A 493 -4.89 30.72 -34.80
CA THR A 493 -4.99 32.12 -34.39
C THR A 493 -4.05 33.00 -35.22
N VAL A 494 -4.33 34.30 -35.27
CA VAL A 494 -3.48 35.27 -36.00
C VAL A 494 -2.68 36.06 -35.00
N LEU A 495 -1.37 35.99 -35.11
CA LEU A 495 -0.43 36.67 -34.26
C LEU A 495 0.01 38.01 -34.87
N SER A 496 0.16 39.03 -34.02
CA SER A 496 0.68 40.34 -34.43
C SER A 496 1.78 40.78 -33.43
N LYS A 497 2.91 41.20 -33.97
CA LYS A 497 4.01 41.78 -33.14
C LYS A 497 3.49 42.96 -32.33
N GLY A 498 4.03 43.13 -31.15
CA GLY A 498 3.65 44.22 -30.26
C GLY A 498 2.34 44.01 -29.48
N THR A 499 1.66 42.87 -29.69
CA THR A 499 0.38 42.56 -29.02
C THR A 499 0.43 41.23 -28.29
N MET A 500 -0.49 41.08 -27.33
CA MET A 500 -0.73 39.77 -26.66
C MET A 500 -2.10 39.23 -27.05
N ILE A 501 -2.10 38.04 -27.62
CA ILE A 501 -3.32 37.29 -27.92
C ILE A 501 -3.61 36.36 -26.73
N LYS A 502 -4.87 36.29 -26.30
CA LYS A 502 -5.33 35.45 -25.18
C LYS A 502 -6.42 34.50 -25.68
N GLU A 503 -6.24 33.19 -25.44
CA GLU A 503 -7.16 32.17 -25.86
C GLU A 503 -7.58 31.25 -24.69
N ASN A 504 -8.86 30.90 -24.66
CA ASN A 504 -9.40 29.94 -23.71
C ASN A 504 -9.63 28.61 -24.41
N ILE A 505 -9.05 27.54 -23.88
CA ILE A 505 -9.01 26.23 -24.50
C ILE A 505 -9.59 25.20 -23.52
N ILE A 506 -10.53 24.40 -24.01
CA ILE A 506 -11.16 23.32 -23.26
C ILE A 506 -10.68 21.99 -23.83
N LEU A 507 -10.11 21.13 -22.99
CA LEU A 507 -9.76 19.76 -23.34
C LEU A 507 -10.78 18.78 -22.76
N ASN A 508 -11.25 17.84 -23.59
CA ASN A 508 -12.15 16.77 -23.18
C ASN A 508 -11.38 15.51 -22.79
N GLN A 509 -11.82 14.83 -21.75
CA GLN A 509 -11.21 13.58 -21.27
C GLN A 509 -11.44 12.44 -22.27
N ILE A 510 -10.46 11.54 -22.39
CA ILE A 510 -10.57 10.30 -23.16
C ILE A 510 -11.44 9.31 -22.36
N ASP A 511 -12.34 8.60 -23.05
CA ASP A 511 -13.23 7.59 -22.48
C ASP A 511 -13.96 8.07 -21.20
N GLY A 512 -14.41 9.34 -21.19
CA GLY A 512 -15.11 9.93 -20.03
C GLY A 512 -14.26 10.09 -18.77
N GLY A 513 -12.96 9.85 -18.85
CA GLY A 513 -12.05 9.95 -17.72
C GLY A 513 -12.03 8.74 -16.79
N ILE A 514 -12.62 7.60 -17.19
CA ILE A 514 -12.70 6.37 -16.36
C ILE A 514 -11.33 5.93 -15.83
N LEU A 515 -10.28 6.05 -16.64
CA LEU A 515 -8.91 5.68 -16.29
C LEU A 515 -8.09 6.83 -15.71
N LEU A 516 -8.62 8.04 -15.67
CA LEU A 516 -7.86 9.19 -15.18
C LEU A 516 -7.47 9.03 -13.70
N ASN A 517 -6.16 9.08 -13.43
CA ASN A 517 -5.57 8.88 -12.09
C ASN A 517 -5.80 7.48 -11.47
N LYS A 518 -6.19 6.48 -12.26
CA LYS A 518 -6.32 5.09 -11.81
C LYS A 518 -4.99 4.36 -11.94
N ASN A 519 -4.66 3.54 -10.94
CA ASN A 519 -3.47 2.70 -10.93
C ASN A 519 -3.85 1.28 -11.34
N ILE A 520 -3.16 0.74 -12.32
CA ILE A 520 -3.33 -0.64 -12.80
C ILE A 520 -1.99 -1.36 -12.71
N ILE A 521 -2.00 -2.56 -12.15
CA ILE A 521 -0.80 -3.41 -12.14
C ILE A 521 -0.93 -4.46 -13.22
N ILE A 522 0.11 -4.58 -14.04
CA ILE A 522 0.21 -5.65 -15.05
C ILE A 522 1.42 -6.50 -14.72
N ASP A 523 1.21 -7.81 -14.70
CA ASP A 523 2.22 -8.83 -14.46
C ASP A 523 2.40 -9.70 -15.70
N GLN A 524 3.63 -10.00 -16.04
CA GLN A 524 3.95 -11.06 -17.01
C GLN A 524 3.92 -12.38 -16.25
N ALA A 525 2.90 -13.21 -16.49
CA ALA A 525 2.80 -14.52 -15.87
C ALA A 525 4.00 -15.41 -16.23
N GLY A 526 4.42 -16.23 -15.30
CA GLY A 526 5.61 -17.06 -15.50
C GLY A 526 6.91 -16.27 -15.40
N PHE A 527 7.95 -16.71 -16.12
CA PHE A 527 9.31 -16.17 -16.12
C PHE A 527 9.84 -15.87 -17.53
N THR A 528 8.94 -15.78 -18.51
CA THR A 528 9.25 -15.48 -19.91
C THR A 528 8.59 -14.16 -20.33
N LYS A 529 9.11 -13.54 -21.38
CA LYS A 529 8.62 -12.27 -21.91
C LYS A 529 7.60 -12.44 -23.08
N GLU A 530 7.01 -13.62 -23.22
CA GLU A 530 6.10 -13.90 -24.35
C GLU A 530 4.89 -12.97 -24.40
N SER A 531 4.34 -12.55 -23.26
CA SER A 531 3.22 -11.60 -23.17
C SER A 531 3.61 -10.13 -23.34
N LEU A 532 4.92 -9.81 -23.39
CA LEU A 532 5.41 -8.42 -23.40
C LEU A 532 4.84 -7.55 -24.54
N PRO A 533 4.67 -8.03 -25.79
CA PRO A 533 4.10 -7.20 -26.85
C PRO A 533 2.68 -6.72 -26.53
N ILE A 534 1.83 -7.62 -26.00
CA ILE A 534 0.44 -7.29 -25.60
C ILE A 534 0.45 -6.33 -24.41
N ILE A 535 1.30 -6.60 -23.40
CA ILE A 535 1.43 -5.76 -22.21
C ILE A 535 1.89 -4.34 -22.59
N THR A 536 2.86 -4.22 -23.50
CA THR A 536 3.38 -2.93 -23.94
C THR A 536 2.32 -2.10 -24.66
N GLU A 537 1.53 -2.71 -25.52
CA GLU A 537 0.45 -2.04 -26.25
C GLU A 537 -0.70 -1.67 -25.30
N LEU A 538 -1.10 -2.57 -24.40
CA LEU A 538 -2.12 -2.32 -23.37
C LEU A 538 -1.70 -1.19 -22.43
N ARG A 539 -0.45 -1.20 -21.95
CA ARG A 539 0.14 -0.13 -21.14
C ARG A 539 0.00 1.22 -21.82
N LYS A 540 0.44 1.33 -23.10
CA LYS A 540 0.34 2.57 -23.86
C LYS A 540 -1.10 3.08 -23.95
N LYS A 541 -2.06 2.20 -24.18
CA LYS A 541 -3.47 2.56 -24.28
C LYS A 541 -4.06 3.04 -22.96
N ILE A 542 -3.76 2.37 -21.85
CA ILE A 542 -4.17 2.79 -20.50
C ILE A 542 -3.52 4.13 -20.12
N GLU A 543 -2.22 4.29 -20.38
CA GLU A 543 -1.48 5.51 -20.05
C GLU A 543 -1.92 6.70 -20.91
N TYR A 544 -2.27 6.48 -22.18
CA TYR A 544 -2.85 7.51 -23.06
C TYR A 544 -4.19 8.01 -22.50
N ALA A 545 -5.03 7.13 -21.97
CA ALA A 545 -6.31 7.49 -21.33
C ALA A 545 -6.17 8.08 -19.90
N GLY A 546 -4.95 8.31 -19.43
CA GLY A 546 -4.68 8.99 -18.15
C GLY A 546 -4.43 8.06 -16.98
N GLY A 547 -4.48 6.74 -17.15
CA GLY A 547 -4.12 5.75 -16.13
C GLY A 547 -2.62 5.68 -15.90
N THR A 548 -2.23 5.06 -14.80
CA THR A 548 -0.83 4.73 -14.49
C THR A 548 -0.67 3.22 -14.42
N VAL A 549 0.27 2.69 -15.22
CA VAL A 549 0.55 1.26 -15.25
C VAL A 549 1.84 0.96 -14.53
N PHE A 550 1.78 0.03 -13.57
CA PHE A 550 2.92 -0.51 -12.86
C PHE A 550 3.17 -1.94 -13.33
N LEU A 551 4.38 -2.22 -13.81
CA LEU A 551 4.77 -3.59 -14.14
C LEU A 551 5.44 -4.24 -12.93
N THR A 552 5.12 -5.51 -12.66
CA THR A 552 5.78 -6.25 -11.58
C THR A 552 7.24 -6.54 -11.89
N TRP A 553 7.57 -6.60 -13.19
CA TRP A 553 8.95 -6.70 -13.68
C TRP A 553 9.05 -6.35 -15.18
N GLU A 554 10.20 -5.81 -15.58
CA GLU A 554 10.53 -5.44 -16.96
C GLU A 554 11.86 -6.08 -17.42
N ASN A 555 12.80 -6.26 -16.48
CA ASN A 555 14.15 -6.73 -16.76
C ASN A 555 14.39 -8.11 -16.12
N GLU A 556 15.26 -8.89 -16.74
CA GLU A 556 15.71 -10.17 -16.19
C GLU A 556 16.83 -9.99 -15.15
N PRO A 557 16.89 -10.86 -14.14
CA PRO A 557 16.01 -12.01 -13.93
C PRO A 557 14.63 -11.61 -13.40
N ALA A 558 13.60 -12.35 -13.84
CA ALA A 558 12.24 -12.13 -13.37
C ALA A 558 12.15 -12.39 -11.85
N PRO A 559 11.52 -11.49 -11.05
CA PRO A 559 11.33 -11.70 -9.64
C PRO A 559 10.49 -12.93 -9.35
N SER A 560 10.69 -13.55 -8.20
CA SER A 560 9.82 -14.63 -7.71
C SER A 560 8.38 -14.14 -7.55
N PHE A 561 7.42 -15.03 -7.56
CA PHE A 561 6.00 -14.68 -7.34
C PHE A 561 5.79 -13.94 -6.01
N LYS A 562 6.54 -14.30 -4.97
CA LYS A 562 6.52 -13.59 -3.68
C LYS A 562 6.96 -12.13 -3.82
N GLU A 563 8.06 -11.87 -4.50
CA GLU A 563 8.55 -10.50 -4.71
C GLU A 563 7.58 -9.67 -5.53
N ARG A 564 6.93 -10.26 -6.55
CA ARG A 564 5.89 -9.59 -7.35
C ARG A 564 4.70 -9.17 -6.50
N ILE A 565 4.26 -10.01 -5.55
CA ILE A 565 3.18 -9.66 -4.62
C ILE A 565 3.63 -8.55 -3.66
N VAL A 566 4.87 -8.58 -3.17
CA VAL A 566 5.41 -7.50 -2.33
C VAL A 566 5.46 -6.17 -3.09
N ILE A 567 5.85 -6.19 -4.36
CA ILE A 567 5.81 -5.00 -5.23
C ILE A 567 4.36 -4.51 -5.36
N ALA A 568 3.43 -5.40 -5.73
CA ALA A 568 2.02 -5.08 -5.89
C ALA A 568 1.37 -4.53 -4.61
N SER A 569 1.70 -5.08 -3.44
CA SER A 569 1.12 -4.66 -2.15
C SER A 569 1.48 -3.23 -1.72
N ARG A 570 2.51 -2.63 -2.32
CA ARG A 570 2.92 -1.24 -2.08
C ARG A 570 2.13 -0.23 -2.91
N ILE A 571 1.40 -0.71 -3.91
CA ILE A 571 0.67 0.09 -4.87
C ILE A 571 -0.83 -0.08 -4.58
N LYS A 572 -1.53 1.04 -4.37
CA LYS A 572 -2.99 1.04 -4.32
C LYS A 572 -3.50 1.01 -5.76
N ALA A 573 -3.74 -0.18 -6.30
CA ALA A 573 -4.24 -0.36 -7.67
C ALA A 573 -5.70 -0.82 -7.67
N GLU A 574 -6.43 -0.41 -8.69
CA GLU A 574 -7.83 -0.81 -8.93
C GLU A 574 -7.91 -2.29 -9.34
N LEU A 575 -6.91 -2.76 -10.10
CA LEU A 575 -6.86 -4.13 -10.60
C LEU A 575 -5.42 -4.59 -10.82
N PHE A 576 -5.15 -5.86 -10.48
CA PHE A 576 -3.94 -6.59 -10.83
C PHE A 576 -4.25 -7.59 -11.94
N MET A 577 -3.57 -7.49 -13.07
CA MET A 577 -3.73 -8.37 -14.23
C MET A 577 -2.45 -9.15 -14.48
N SER A 578 -2.46 -10.47 -14.29
CA SER A 578 -1.36 -11.37 -14.69
C SER A 578 -1.68 -11.96 -16.07
N ILE A 579 -0.84 -11.70 -17.08
CA ILE A 579 -1.09 -12.09 -18.48
C ILE A 579 -0.15 -13.21 -18.89
N GLU A 580 -0.72 -14.34 -19.31
CA GLU A 580 -0.02 -15.55 -19.72
C GLU A 580 -0.35 -15.90 -21.19
N ILE A 581 0.65 -16.28 -21.96
CA ILE A 581 0.47 -16.85 -23.29
C ILE A 581 0.42 -18.37 -23.19
N THR A 582 -0.64 -18.97 -23.69
CA THR A 582 -0.87 -20.41 -23.67
C THR A 582 -0.92 -20.96 -25.10
N ARG A 583 -0.83 -22.28 -25.23
CA ARG A 583 -0.92 -22.90 -26.58
C ARG A 583 -2.30 -22.71 -27.22
N ARG A 584 -3.40 -22.85 -26.48
CA ARG A 584 -4.76 -22.86 -27.04
C ARG A 584 -5.85 -22.27 -26.15
N GLU A 585 -5.57 -21.97 -24.88
CA GLU A 585 -6.58 -21.56 -23.90
C GLU A 585 -6.85 -20.05 -23.99
N LEU A 586 -8.13 -19.70 -23.95
CA LEU A 586 -8.61 -18.33 -23.72
C LEU A 586 -9.50 -18.37 -22.48
N SER A 587 -9.02 -17.77 -21.40
CA SER A 587 -9.75 -17.73 -20.13
C SER A 587 -9.32 -16.56 -19.27
N SER A 588 -10.16 -16.17 -18.31
CA SER A 588 -9.81 -15.24 -17.24
C SER A 588 -10.12 -15.86 -15.90
N GLY A 589 -9.10 -16.03 -15.09
CA GLY A 589 -9.19 -16.62 -13.75
C GLY A 589 -9.22 -15.54 -12.67
N TYR A 590 -10.13 -15.64 -11.70
CA TYR A 590 -10.29 -14.71 -10.59
C TYR A 590 -10.35 -15.44 -9.24
N TYR A 591 -10.06 -14.70 -8.14
CA TYR A 591 -10.22 -15.24 -6.79
C TYR A 591 -11.71 -15.35 -6.45
N HIS A 592 -12.16 -16.48 -5.92
CA HIS A 592 -13.58 -16.80 -5.69
C HIS A 592 -14.35 -15.79 -4.81
N LYS A 593 -13.65 -15.04 -3.95
CA LYS A 593 -14.23 -13.98 -3.10
C LYS A 593 -14.08 -12.56 -3.72
N SER A 594 -13.51 -12.42 -4.91
CA SER A 594 -13.32 -11.13 -5.56
C SER A 594 -14.48 -10.82 -6.50
N THR A 595 -15.37 -9.91 -6.09
CA THR A 595 -16.48 -9.42 -6.94
C THR A 595 -15.97 -8.68 -8.17
N VAL A 596 -14.97 -7.81 -8.00
CA VAL A 596 -14.35 -7.04 -9.10
C VAL A 596 -13.59 -7.95 -10.07
N GLY A 597 -12.82 -8.92 -9.54
CA GLY A 597 -12.12 -9.89 -10.39
C GLY A 597 -13.09 -10.75 -11.20
N LYS A 598 -14.21 -11.15 -10.59
CA LYS A 598 -15.28 -11.87 -11.29
C LYS A 598 -15.88 -11.01 -12.41
N LEU A 599 -16.28 -9.77 -12.11
CA LEU A 599 -16.86 -8.84 -13.06
C LEU A 599 -15.92 -8.58 -14.23
N PHE A 600 -14.63 -8.34 -13.98
CA PHE A 600 -13.65 -8.19 -15.06
C PHE A 600 -13.56 -9.44 -15.92
N SER A 601 -13.54 -10.62 -15.33
CA SER A 601 -13.42 -11.89 -16.07
C SER A 601 -14.64 -12.15 -16.94
N GLU A 602 -15.83 -11.80 -16.48
CA GLU A 602 -17.08 -11.87 -17.26
C GLU A 602 -17.06 -10.86 -18.40
N ASN A 603 -16.75 -9.60 -18.13
CA ASN A 603 -16.64 -8.55 -19.16
C ASN A 603 -15.59 -8.92 -20.21
N MET A 604 -14.41 -9.41 -19.81
CA MET A 604 -13.37 -9.83 -20.74
C MET A 604 -13.86 -10.94 -21.69
N CYS A 605 -14.49 -11.97 -21.15
CA CYS A 605 -15.00 -13.05 -21.98
C CYS A 605 -16.07 -12.57 -22.95
N GLN A 606 -16.95 -11.67 -22.52
CA GLN A 606 -17.96 -11.06 -23.37
C GLN A 606 -17.34 -10.23 -24.52
N GLU A 607 -16.31 -9.43 -24.26
CA GLU A 607 -15.61 -8.65 -25.28
C GLU A 607 -14.92 -9.54 -26.33
N PHE A 608 -14.31 -10.65 -25.89
CA PHE A 608 -13.71 -11.61 -26.81
C PHE A 608 -14.75 -12.38 -27.63
N GLU A 609 -15.93 -12.66 -27.10
CA GLU A 609 -17.03 -13.32 -27.82
C GLU A 609 -17.69 -12.37 -28.82
N ASN A 610 -17.86 -11.09 -28.49
CA ASN A 610 -18.45 -10.07 -29.34
C ASN A 610 -17.54 -9.68 -30.50
N ASN A 611 -16.22 -9.78 -30.33
CA ASN A 611 -15.24 -9.42 -31.34
C ASN A 611 -15.07 -10.53 -32.40
N ARG A 612 -15.88 -10.49 -33.48
CA ARG A 612 -15.86 -11.48 -34.58
C ARG A 612 -14.60 -11.43 -35.44
N GLU A 613 -13.87 -10.31 -35.46
CA GLU A 613 -12.65 -10.15 -36.27
C GLU A 613 -11.52 -11.06 -35.79
N GLY A 614 -11.43 -11.30 -34.48
CA GLY A 614 -10.41 -12.14 -33.86
C GLY A 614 -10.56 -13.64 -34.13
N LYS A 615 -11.74 -14.15 -34.50
CA LYS A 615 -12.07 -15.59 -34.57
C LYS A 615 -11.59 -16.33 -33.30
N TRP A 616 -11.92 -15.77 -32.14
CA TRP A 616 -11.52 -16.29 -30.84
C TRP A 616 -12.26 -17.58 -30.52
N LYS A 617 -11.62 -18.49 -29.79
CA LYS A 617 -12.32 -19.59 -29.15
C LYS A 617 -13.20 -19.08 -28.03
N LYS A 618 -14.15 -19.91 -27.58
CA LYS A 618 -14.98 -19.58 -26.41
C LYS A 618 -14.10 -19.20 -25.22
N CYS A 619 -14.34 -18.02 -24.65
CA CYS A 619 -13.71 -17.58 -23.42
C CYS A 619 -14.49 -18.13 -22.21
N THR A 620 -13.79 -18.47 -21.13
CA THR A 620 -14.42 -18.99 -19.93
C THR A 620 -13.90 -18.24 -18.71
N PRO A 621 -14.77 -17.56 -17.92
CA PRO A 621 -14.40 -17.06 -16.61
C PRO A 621 -14.26 -18.25 -15.64
N LEU A 622 -13.16 -18.29 -14.88
CA LEU A 622 -12.81 -19.42 -14.01
C LEU A 622 -12.43 -18.94 -12.60
N ILE A 623 -12.71 -19.76 -11.59
CA ILE A 623 -12.08 -19.58 -10.29
C ILE A 623 -10.62 -20.00 -10.40
N SER A 624 -9.71 -19.07 -10.08
CA SER A 624 -8.27 -19.27 -10.24
C SER A 624 -7.63 -19.83 -8.97
N GLU A 625 -6.79 -20.84 -9.13
CA GLU A 625 -5.88 -21.33 -8.08
C GLU A 625 -4.47 -20.69 -8.22
N HIS A 626 -4.28 -19.71 -9.11
CA HIS A 626 -2.99 -19.10 -9.36
C HIS A 626 -2.52 -18.28 -8.15
N PHE A 627 -1.29 -18.54 -7.70
CA PHE A 627 -0.72 -17.95 -6.47
C PHE A 627 -0.83 -16.41 -6.44
N LEU A 628 -0.52 -15.73 -7.55
CA LEU A 628 -0.59 -14.27 -7.62
C LEU A 628 -2.03 -13.76 -7.44
N VAL A 629 -3.03 -14.45 -8.00
CA VAL A 629 -4.44 -14.06 -7.90
C VAL A 629 -4.98 -14.23 -6.47
N ILE A 630 -4.56 -15.31 -5.80
CA ILE A 630 -5.01 -15.63 -4.44
C ILE A 630 -4.35 -14.72 -3.40
N GLN A 631 -3.06 -14.40 -3.59
CA GLN A 631 -2.24 -13.74 -2.57
C GLN A 631 -2.13 -12.22 -2.73
N THR A 632 -2.65 -11.63 -3.80
CA THR A 632 -2.68 -10.16 -3.93
C THR A 632 -3.72 -9.51 -3.02
N ALA A 633 -3.40 -8.31 -2.53
CA ALA A 633 -4.27 -7.57 -1.61
C ALA A 633 -5.40 -6.79 -2.30
N MET A 634 -5.37 -6.72 -3.62
CA MET A 634 -6.33 -6.02 -4.49
C MET A 634 -7.07 -7.00 -5.37
N PRO A 635 -8.16 -6.58 -6.04
CA PRO A 635 -8.79 -7.40 -7.08
C PRO A 635 -7.76 -7.87 -8.11
N ALA A 636 -7.72 -9.18 -8.39
CA ALA A 636 -6.71 -9.76 -9.25
C ALA A 636 -7.30 -10.79 -10.20
N VAL A 637 -6.75 -10.82 -11.42
CA VAL A 637 -7.12 -11.78 -12.46
C VAL A 637 -5.89 -12.37 -13.13
N CYS A 638 -6.00 -13.62 -13.59
CA CYS A 638 -5.03 -14.28 -14.46
C CYS A 638 -5.65 -14.44 -15.84
N ILE A 639 -5.14 -13.72 -16.82
CA ILE A 639 -5.60 -13.72 -18.19
C ILE A 639 -4.74 -14.70 -18.99
N ARG A 640 -5.36 -15.73 -19.55
CA ARG A 640 -4.70 -16.70 -20.42
C ARG A 640 -5.12 -16.45 -21.86
N LEU A 641 -4.15 -16.15 -22.69
CA LEU A 641 -4.34 -15.83 -24.11
C LEU A 641 -3.71 -16.92 -24.98
N PRO A 642 -4.39 -17.40 -26.01
CA PRO A 642 -3.80 -18.36 -26.94
C PRO A 642 -2.68 -17.72 -27.77
N GLN A 643 -1.69 -18.50 -28.20
CA GLN A 643 -0.49 -18.02 -28.92
C GLN A 643 -0.81 -17.22 -30.19
N ASN A 644 -1.96 -17.48 -30.84
CA ASN A 644 -2.40 -16.67 -31.97
C ASN A 644 -2.76 -15.22 -31.60
N SER A 645 -2.95 -14.91 -30.31
CA SER A 645 -3.17 -13.54 -29.82
C SER A 645 -1.98 -12.63 -30.10
N LEU A 646 -0.76 -13.17 -30.17
CA LEU A 646 0.43 -12.40 -30.52
C LEU A 646 0.37 -11.85 -31.97
N LYS A 647 -0.24 -12.60 -32.89
CA LYS A 647 -0.46 -12.16 -34.29
C LYS A 647 -1.63 -11.17 -34.42
N LYS A 648 -2.44 -11.05 -33.37
CA LYS A 648 -3.66 -10.21 -33.29
C LYS A 648 -3.61 -9.34 -32.05
N SER A 649 -2.41 -8.83 -31.69
CA SER A 649 -2.18 -8.13 -30.44
C SER A 649 -3.14 -6.95 -30.26
N SER A 650 -3.36 -6.15 -31.29
CA SER A 650 -4.24 -4.99 -31.23
C SER A 650 -5.70 -5.35 -30.90
N ALA A 651 -6.23 -6.45 -31.49
CA ALA A 651 -7.58 -6.92 -31.17
C ALA A 651 -7.66 -7.48 -29.74
N ALA A 652 -6.67 -8.25 -29.29
CA ALA A 652 -6.61 -8.77 -27.92
C ALA A 652 -6.51 -7.63 -26.89
N VAL A 653 -5.64 -6.66 -27.15
CA VAL A 653 -5.49 -5.45 -26.32
C VAL A 653 -6.79 -4.65 -26.25
N SER A 654 -7.46 -4.47 -27.39
CA SER A 654 -8.74 -3.74 -27.42
C SER A 654 -9.80 -4.41 -26.56
N ASN A 655 -9.91 -5.74 -26.62
CA ASN A 655 -10.87 -6.49 -25.80
C ASN A 655 -10.56 -6.41 -24.30
N ILE A 656 -9.28 -6.56 -23.90
CA ILE A 656 -8.86 -6.43 -22.51
C ILE A 656 -9.09 -5.00 -22.00
N TYR A 657 -8.78 -4.01 -22.81
CA TYR A 657 -8.97 -2.60 -22.48
C TYR A 657 -10.45 -2.27 -22.29
N GLN A 658 -11.33 -2.72 -23.18
CA GLN A 658 -12.76 -2.49 -23.06
C GLN A 658 -13.35 -3.18 -21.82
N ALA A 659 -12.91 -4.41 -21.54
CA ALA A 659 -13.29 -5.11 -20.31
C ALA A 659 -12.88 -4.34 -19.05
N LEU A 660 -11.69 -3.72 -19.06
CA LEU A 660 -11.22 -2.87 -17.98
C LEU A 660 -12.11 -1.64 -17.79
N LEU A 661 -12.45 -0.93 -18.88
CA LEU A 661 -13.35 0.22 -18.83
C LEU A 661 -14.74 -0.17 -18.30
N ASN A 662 -15.32 -1.25 -18.82
CA ASN A 662 -16.64 -1.73 -18.40
C ASN A 662 -16.64 -2.12 -16.91
N THR A 663 -15.53 -2.69 -16.41
CA THR A 663 -15.39 -3.07 -15.00
C THR A 663 -15.29 -1.86 -14.10
N LEU A 664 -14.44 -0.88 -14.45
CA LEU A 664 -14.22 0.31 -13.62
C LEU A 664 -15.41 1.29 -13.64
N ASN A 665 -16.20 1.29 -14.73
CA ASN A 665 -17.41 2.12 -14.83
C ASN A 665 -18.58 1.56 -14.01
N ASN A 666 -18.54 0.27 -13.65
CA ASN A 666 -19.58 -0.42 -12.88
C ASN A 666 -19.19 -0.64 -11.40
N GLN A 667 -18.12 -0.02 -10.92
CA GLN A 667 -17.71 0.06 -9.52
C GLN A 667 -18.23 1.32 -8.84
#